data_12a094b90d13dc7f55bd728742d15479
#
_entry.id   12a094b90d13dc7f55bd728742d15479
#
_cell.length_a   1.000
_cell.length_b   1.000
_cell.length_c   1.000
_cell.angle_alpha   90.00
_cell.angle_beta   90.00
_cell.angle_gamma   90.00
#
_symmetry.space_group_name_H-M   'P 1'
#
loop_
_entity.id
_entity.type
_entity.pdbx_description
1 polymer ?
#
loop_
_entity_poly.entity_id
_entity_poly.type
_entity_poly.pdbx_seq_one_letter_code
_entity_poly.pdbx_strand_id
1 'polypeptide(L)'
;KITEEILPEKLTPSERLNQNLEAISMLKRVESGQRELDNTAQEVLAKYVGWGGLSEVFDESREGQWKEARAFLKENLSSSEYEAAKESTLTAFYTPKTVIDSIYSTLSGMGFKNGNILEPSMGIGNFIGSLPDEMSSSKFYGVELDSLSGRIGKLLYPESDIQIKGLEETSFSNNFFDAVIGNVPFGEYKVNDREYNKNNFLIHDYFFAKSIDKVRNGGVIAFITSSGTMDKKDESVRRYLAARAEFLGAIRLPNDTFKGVAGTEVTSDIIFLKKRDSIRERDEDWIHLSEDEKGMTYNKYFVENPHMILGTMEEVSGRFGNTLACLPRENADLKELLARASEEISKGTAYEEIELLDDEITSIPATDDVKNFSYTIIDDEVYYRENSLFVKKEITDKNKEKIKDYLELNTALKDVIYKQKEDYSDDEVKKAQEKLNEVYDRFSKKHGYVNNLSNTRAFKEDSNFPLVSSIEILDEEENFKAKGDIFSKRTITKAKTIDHVDTSLESLVLSMSEKGYVDFDYMENLTGKDRPTLIEELRGEIYLSIREEQNFYRPLSFNPEDGDLPFACANGSNSYKYGYVTKDEYLSGNIREKITIVDSYLAKLRQTERELPHLGYAEDGKEKELISYEMNRLEYQKSELTKVLPKELEASEISVRLGATWIPIKDIEKFIFETLKTPGWARWDIKVKFSNLTSEWNIEGKSKDRGNDLAEMTYGTSRINGYKLIEDALNLKETKV
;
A
#
# COMPACT_ATOMS: atom_id res chain seq x y z
N LYS A 1 26.62 -0.43 2.36
CA LYS A 1 26.43 -1.44 3.41
C LYS A 1 26.02 -0.84 4.72
N ILE A 2 25.12 -1.52 5.44
CA ILE A 2 24.67 -1.12 6.77
C ILE A 2 25.71 -1.57 7.82
N THR A 3 26.14 -0.62 8.65
CA THR A 3 27.06 -0.82 9.78
C THR A 3 26.32 -0.60 11.09
N GLU A 4 26.94 -0.94 12.22
CA GLU A 4 26.41 -0.66 13.57
C GLU A 4 26.31 0.86 13.86
N GLU A 5 27.05 1.71 13.13
CA GLU A 5 26.94 3.18 13.22
C GLU A 5 25.70 3.72 12.50
N ILE A 6 25.29 3.06 11.40
CA ILE A 6 24.10 3.44 10.62
C ILE A 6 22.83 2.91 11.30
N LEU A 7 22.87 1.67 11.78
CA LEU A 7 21.76 1.02 12.48
C LEU A 7 22.19 0.59 13.90
N PRO A 8 22.29 1.53 14.84
CA PRO A 8 22.67 1.23 16.20
C PRO A 8 21.56 0.46 16.93
N GLU A 9 21.93 -0.42 17.85
CA GLU A 9 20.99 -1.27 18.59
C GLU A 9 20.08 -0.51 19.55
N LYS A 10 20.51 0.68 20.00
CA LYS A 10 19.75 1.49 20.98
C LYS A 10 19.67 2.94 20.54
N LEU A 11 18.46 3.42 20.35
CA LEU A 11 18.13 4.81 20.05
C LEU A 11 17.05 5.29 21.00
N THR A 12 17.19 6.50 21.50
CA THR A 12 16.12 7.19 22.22
C THR A 12 14.99 7.60 21.26
N PRO A 13 13.75 7.83 21.74
CA PRO A 13 12.67 8.34 20.91
C PRO A 13 13.01 9.64 20.17
N SER A 14 13.76 10.54 20.84
CA SER A 14 14.19 11.82 20.22
C SER A 14 15.22 11.62 19.11
N GLU A 15 16.17 10.69 19.28
CA GLU A 15 17.15 10.35 18.23
C GLU A 15 16.45 9.73 17.03
N ARG A 16 15.54 8.78 17.23
CA ARG A 16 14.75 8.16 16.15
C ARG A 16 13.93 9.21 15.41
N LEU A 17 13.28 10.14 16.14
CA LEU A 17 12.55 11.24 15.52
C LEU A 17 13.46 12.09 14.63
N ASN A 18 14.59 12.54 15.15
CA ASN A 18 15.51 13.40 14.40
C ASN A 18 16.04 12.71 13.15
N GLN A 19 16.43 11.43 13.25
CA GLN A 19 16.87 10.64 12.10
C GLN A 19 15.79 10.54 11.01
N ASN A 20 14.53 10.33 11.40
CA ASN A 20 13.43 10.29 10.43
C ASN A 20 13.20 11.64 9.75
N LEU A 21 13.21 12.75 10.51
CA LEU A 21 13.04 14.10 9.93
C LEU A 21 14.20 14.46 8.97
N GLU A 22 15.43 14.13 9.33
CA GLU A 22 16.60 14.34 8.49
C GLU A 22 16.52 13.50 7.20
N ALA A 23 16.13 12.23 7.32
CA ALA A 23 15.97 11.35 6.17
C ALA A 23 14.86 11.83 5.22
N ILE A 24 13.72 12.29 5.73
CA ILE A 24 12.63 12.86 4.92
C ILE A 24 13.10 14.14 4.22
N SER A 25 13.78 15.04 4.95
CA SER A 25 14.34 16.26 4.36
C SER A 25 15.34 15.93 3.25
N MET A 26 16.22 14.94 3.47
CA MET A 26 17.19 14.49 2.49
C MET A 26 16.50 13.88 1.26
N LEU A 27 15.52 12.99 1.46
CA LEU A 27 14.73 12.39 0.39
C LEU A 27 14.12 13.46 -0.53
N LYS A 28 13.43 14.45 0.04
CA LYS A 28 12.79 15.54 -0.73
C LYS A 28 13.81 16.38 -1.51
N ARG A 29 14.98 16.63 -0.94
CA ARG A 29 16.06 17.38 -1.61
C ARG A 29 16.69 16.60 -2.76
N VAL A 30 16.85 15.28 -2.60
CA VAL A 30 17.36 14.42 -3.67
C VAL A 30 16.33 14.30 -4.80
N GLU A 31 15.06 14.06 -4.48
CA GLU A 31 13.99 13.94 -5.47
C GLU A 31 13.73 15.25 -6.25
N SER A 32 13.90 16.40 -5.60
CA SER A 32 13.77 17.71 -6.25
C SER A 32 15.02 18.15 -7.04
N GLY A 33 16.09 17.34 -7.05
CA GLY A 33 17.35 17.67 -7.71
C GLY A 33 18.18 18.76 -7.01
N GLN A 34 17.80 19.16 -5.79
CA GLN A 34 18.55 20.14 -4.98
C GLN A 34 19.80 19.54 -4.33
N ARG A 35 19.89 18.21 -4.27
CA ARG A 35 21.03 17.47 -3.72
C ARG A 35 21.31 16.23 -4.56
N GLU A 36 22.58 15.98 -4.86
CA GLU A 36 23.02 14.71 -5.45
C GLU A 36 22.98 13.59 -4.42
N LEU A 37 22.72 12.38 -4.88
CA LEU A 37 22.75 11.17 -4.07
C LEU A 37 24.21 10.70 -3.89
N ASP A 38 24.95 11.41 -3.06
CA ASP A 38 26.30 11.05 -2.63
C ASP A 38 26.30 10.11 -1.41
N ASN A 39 27.45 9.64 -0.99
CA ASN A 39 27.58 8.76 0.17
C ASN A 39 26.98 9.37 1.44
N THR A 40 27.11 10.68 1.65
CA THR A 40 26.56 11.38 2.82
C THR A 40 25.04 11.37 2.78
N ALA A 41 24.43 11.60 1.61
CA ALA A 41 22.98 11.53 1.45
C ALA A 41 22.48 10.10 1.67
N GLN A 42 23.19 9.08 1.17
CA GLN A 42 22.86 7.68 1.42
C GLN A 42 22.95 7.30 2.90
N GLU A 43 23.97 7.77 3.65
CA GLU A 43 24.07 7.55 5.09
C GLU A 43 22.92 8.16 5.87
N VAL A 44 22.49 9.36 5.51
CA VAL A 44 21.32 10.02 6.14
C VAL A 44 20.04 9.23 5.86
N LEU A 45 19.83 8.84 4.60
CA LEU A 45 18.66 8.05 4.20
C LEU A 45 18.62 6.68 4.89
N ALA A 46 19.78 6.03 5.03
CA ALA A 46 19.90 4.71 5.67
C ALA A 46 19.62 4.72 7.18
N LYS A 47 19.60 5.89 7.82
CA LYS A 47 19.25 6.06 9.25
C LYS A 47 17.73 6.19 9.49
N TYR A 48 16.91 6.15 8.46
CA TYR A 48 15.46 6.15 8.64
C TYR A 48 15.00 4.87 9.34
N VAL A 49 14.28 5.01 10.44
CA VAL A 49 13.85 3.89 11.29
C VAL A 49 12.33 3.73 11.41
N GLY A 50 11.57 4.46 10.61
CA GLY A 50 10.10 4.41 10.62
C GLY A 50 9.48 5.00 11.89
N TRP A 51 8.19 4.80 12.04
CA TRP A 51 7.39 5.47 13.09
C TRP A 51 7.01 4.55 14.25
N GLY A 52 7.47 3.31 14.25
CA GLY A 52 7.21 2.36 15.35
C GLY A 52 7.59 2.96 16.71
N GLY A 53 6.65 2.98 17.66
CA GLY A 53 6.85 3.54 18.99
C GLY A 53 7.07 5.05 19.04
N LEU A 54 6.68 5.82 17.99
CA LEU A 54 6.75 7.30 17.94
C LEU A 54 5.35 7.92 17.81
N SER A 55 4.35 7.33 18.46
CA SER A 55 2.96 7.82 18.42
C SER A 55 2.79 9.26 18.93
N GLU A 56 3.70 9.74 19.79
CA GLU A 56 3.68 11.11 20.33
C GLU A 56 3.80 12.18 19.24
N VAL A 57 4.43 11.88 18.11
CA VAL A 57 4.53 12.81 16.97
C VAL A 57 3.14 13.16 16.43
N PHE A 58 2.23 12.19 16.41
CA PHE A 58 0.89 12.33 15.84
C PHE A 58 -0.17 12.68 16.88
N ASP A 59 0.20 12.78 18.16
CA ASP A 59 -0.67 13.20 19.26
C ASP A 59 -0.71 14.74 19.32
N GLU A 60 -1.84 15.33 18.96
CA GLU A 60 -2.03 16.79 18.91
C GLU A 60 -1.92 17.47 20.29
N SER A 61 -2.06 16.70 21.37
CA SER A 61 -1.87 17.22 22.74
C SER A 61 -0.41 17.42 23.14
N ARG A 62 0.53 16.84 22.39
CA ARG A 62 1.97 16.93 22.68
C ARG A 62 2.57 18.21 22.14
N GLU A 63 3.29 18.92 23.00
CA GLU A 63 3.98 20.20 22.75
C GLU A 63 5.49 20.00 22.54
N GLY A 64 6.24 21.10 22.33
CA GLY A 64 7.69 21.09 22.14
C GLY A 64 8.12 20.40 20.86
N GLN A 65 9.19 19.59 20.91
CA GLN A 65 9.75 18.89 19.74
C GLN A 65 8.73 18.09 18.94
N TRP A 66 7.73 17.51 19.59
CA TRP A 66 6.68 16.72 18.94
C TRP A 66 5.77 17.57 18.08
N LYS A 67 5.44 18.78 18.53
CA LYS A 67 4.64 19.76 17.78
C LYS A 67 5.40 20.28 16.56
N GLU A 68 6.68 20.60 16.74
CA GLU A 68 7.55 21.06 15.66
C GLU A 68 7.71 19.97 14.59
N ALA A 69 7.96 18.73 15.02
CA ALA A 69 8.04 17.58 14.14
C ALA A 69 6.74 17.35 13.37
N ARG A 70 5.59 17.44 14.04
CA ARG A 70 4.26 17.31 13.40
C ARG A 70 4.02 18.40 12.36
N ALA A 71 4.41 19.64 12.64
CA ALA A 71 4.33 20.73 11.68
C ALA A 71 5.21 20.46 10.45
N PHE A 72 6.47 20.05 10.68
CA PHE A 72 7.38 19.65 9.61
C PHE A 72 6.81 18.52 8.74
N LEU A 73 6.23 17.48 9.35
CA LEU A 73 5.65 16.36 8.60
C LEU A 73 4.45 16.80 7.76
N LYS A 74 3.56 17.64 8.32
CA LYS A 74 2.41 18.18 7.57
C LYS A 74 2.83 19.07 6.40
N GLU A 75 3.98 19.73 6.49
CA GLU A 75 4.53 20.57 5.41
C GLU A 75 5.23 19.73 4.32
N ASN A 76 5.92 18.66 4.72
CA ASN A 76 6.81 17.90 3.81
C ASN A 76 6.22 16.60 3.27
N LEU A 77 5.15 16.08 3.87
CA LEU A 77 4.46 14.87 3.43
C LEU A 77 3.12 15.21 2.78
N SER A 78 2.72 14.42 1.80
CA SER A 78 1.33 14.44 1.32
C SER A 78 0.39 13.95 2.43
N SER A 79 -0.90 14.28 2.33
CA SER A 79 -1.89 13.81 3.31
C SER A 79 -1.90 12.28 3.43
N SER A 80 -1.75 11.57 2.31
CA SER A 80 -1.67 10.10 2.30
C SER A 80 -0.40 9.56 2.98
N GLU A 81 0.77 10.19 2.74
CA GLU A 81 2.02 9.81 3.40
C GLU A 81 1.97 10.11 4.92
N TYR A 82 1.35 11.22 5.31
CA TYR A 82 1.20 11.57 6.72
C TYR A 82 0.30 10.58 7.47
N GLU A 83 -0.85 10.21 6.89
CA GLU A 83 -1.74 9.22 7.50
C GLU A 83 -1.09 7.82 7.48
N ALA A 84 -0.41 7.41 6.43
CA ALA A 84 0.35 6.16 6.40
C ALA A 84 1.44 6.12 7.50
N ALA A 85 2.19 7.21 7.69
CA ALA A 85 3.17 7.34 8.75
C ALA A 85 2.54 7.20 10.15
N LYS A 86 1.39 7.83 10.36
CA LYS A 86 0.62 7.75 11.61
C LYS A 86 0.10 6.34 11.89
N GLU A 87 -0.43 5.66 10.88
CA GLU A 87 -0.91 4.28 11.00
C GLU A 87 0.23 3.29 11.26
N SER A 88 1.40 3.51 10.67
CA SER A 88 2.57 2.65 10.82
C SER A 88 3.19 2.67 12.22
N THR A 89 2.79 3.60 13.10
CA THR A 89 3.28 3.66 14.50
C THR A 89 3.04 2.38 15.29
N LEU A 90 2.09 1.55 14.87
CA LEU A 90 1.71 0.30 15.54
C LEU A 90 2.29 -0.95 14.85
N THR A 91 2.77 -0.83 13.62
CA THR A 91 3.10 -2.00 12.78
C THR A 91 4.50 -1.97 12.17
N ALA A 92 5.15 -0.80 12.10
CA ALA A 92 6.47 -0.69 11.47
C ALA A 92 7.59 -0.91 12.52
N PHE A 93 8.09 -2.12 12.56
CA PHE A 93 9.17 -2.52 13.47
C PHE A 93 10.42 -2.88 12.69
N TYR A 94 11.40 -1.97 12.67
CA TYR A 94 12.68 -2.20 12.04
C TYR A 94 13.51 -3.23 12.81
N THR A 95 14.21 -4.09 12.08
CA THR A 95 14.92 -5.23 12.64
C THR A 95 16.35 -4.83 13.05
N PRO A 96 16.79 -5.14 14.28
CA PRO A 96 18.15 -4.93 14.70
C PRO A 96 19.14 -5.69 13.82
N LYS A 97 20.31 -5.08 13.55
CA LYS A 97 21.35 -5.68 12.72
C LYS A 97 21.80 -7.06 13.21
N THR A 98 21.90 -7.23 14.53
CA THR A 98 22.29 -8.51 15.16
C THR A 98 21.33 -9.65 14.78
N VAL A 99 20.02 -9.37 14.66
CA VAL A 99 19.01 -10.36 14.24
C VAL A 99 19.11 -10.64 12.73
N ILE A 100 19.32 -9.61 11.91
CA ILE A 100 19.54 -9.77 10.46
C ILE A 100 20.78 -10.65 10.21
N ASP A 101 21.88 -10.33 10.88
CA ASP A 101 23.15 -11.08 10.75
C ASP A 101 22.97 -12.56 11.15
N SER A 102 22.13 -12.86 12.14
CA SER A 102 21.85 -14.25 12.54
C SER A 102 21.10 -15.04 11.47
N ILE A 103 20.17 -14.41 10.76
CA ILE A 103 19.46 -15.03 9.64
C ILE A 103 20.44 -15.35 8.51
N TYR A 104 21.29 -14.39 8.12
CA TYR A 104 22.29 -14.65 7.10
C TYR A 104 23.31 -15.70 7.52
N SER A 105 23.74 -15.70 8.80
CA SER A 105 24.64 -16.72 9.35
C SER A 105 24.02 -18.11 9.27
N THR A 106 22.71 -18.23 9.55
CA THR A 106 22.00 -19.50 9.42
C THR A 106 21.94 -19.97 7.97
N LEU A 107 21.60 -19.08 7.03
CA LEU A 107 21.57 -19.39 5.59
C LEU A 107 22.97 -19.81 5.07
N SER A 108 24.01 -19.06 5.43
CA SER A 108 25.39 -19.39 5.08
C SER A 108 25.82 -20.75 5.66
N GLY A 109 25.49 -21.01 6.93
CA GLY A 109 25.76 -22.29 7.59
C GLY A 109 25.05 -23.48 6.95
N MET A 110 23.88 -23.29 6.34
CA MET A 110 23.19 -24.29 5.53
C MET A 110 23.84 -24.50 4.16
N GLY A 111 24.74 -23.60 3.71
CA GLY A 111 25.40 -23.65 2.41
C GLY A 111 24.82 -22.72 1.36
N PHE A 112 23.88 -21.82 1.70
CA PHE A 112 23.39 -20.79 0.76
C PHE A 112 24.50 -19.79 0.42
N LYS A 113 24.82 -19.62 -0.85
CA LYS A 113 25.87 -18.70 -1.32
C LYS A 113 25.33 -17.53 -2.12
N ASN A 114 24.40 -17.78 -3.00
CA ASN A 114 23.78 -16.76 -3.84
C ASN A 114 22.45 -17.26 -4.42
N GLY A 115 21.66 -16.34 -4.95
CA GLY A 115 20.38 -16.64 -5.60
C GLY A 115 19.46 -15.43 -5.66
N ASN A 116 18.23 -15.66 -6.10
CA ASN A 116 17.17 -14.67 -6.07
C ASN A 116 16.56 -14.62 -4.66
N ILE A 117 16.69 -13.49 -3.98
CA ILE A 117 16.19 -13.30 -2.61
C ILE A 117 15.02 -12.33 -2.63
N LEU A 118 13.90 -12.72 -2.03
CA LEU A 118 12.74 -11.83 -1.82
C LEU A 118 12.69 -11.36 -0.36
N GLU A 119 12.50 -10.06 -0.17
CA GLU A 119 12.11 -9.44 1.10
C GLU A 119 10.69 -8.84 0.93
N PRO A 120 9.62 -9.49 1.40
CA PRO A 120 8.24 -9.13 1.06
C PRO A 120 7.68 -7.95 1.86
N SER A 121 8.44 -7.42 2.84
CA SER A 121 8.13 -6.23 3.66
C SER A 121 9.43 -5.55 4.07
N MET A 122 10.08 -4.93 3.07
CA MET A 122 11.50 -4.57 3.19
C MET A 122 11.80 -3.32 4.04
N GLY A 123 10.81 -2.48 4.32
CA GLY A 123 11.08 -1.16 4.86
C GLY A 123 11.99 -0.37 3.93
N ILE A 124 13.12 0.11 4.45
CA ILE A 124 14.16 0.74 3.62
C ILE A 124 15.19 -0.22 3.05
N GLY A 125 15.07 -1.55 3.30
CA GLY A 125 16.01 -2.57 2.80
C GLY A 125 17.19 -2.85 3.72
N ASN A 126 16.97 -2.92 5.03
CA ASN A 126 18.05 -3.23 5.99
C ASN A 126 18.66 -4.63 5.75
N PHE A 127 17.88 -5.60 5.31
CA PHE A 127 18.41 -6.90 4.91
C PHE A 127 19.30 -6.79 3.67
N ILE A 128 18.90 -6.00 2.65
CA ILE A 128 19.72 -5.77 1.45
C ILE A 128 21.07 -5.15 1.83
N GLY A 129 21.04 -4.10 2.67
CA GLY A 129 22.24 -3.39 3.10
C GLY A 129 23.16 -4.20 4.03
N SER A 130 22.62 -5.24 4.68
CA SER A 130 23.37 -6.14 5.58
C SER A 130 23.85 -7.43 4.91
N LEU A 131 23.64 -7.58 3.60
CA LEU A 131 24.03 -8.78 2.84
C LEU A 131 25.53 -9.08 3.03
N PRO A 132 25.93 -10.31 3.44
CA PRO A 132 27.32 -10.72 3.56
C PRO A 132 28.07 -10.66 2.21
N ASP A 133 29.38 -10.41 2.25
CA ASP A 133 30.19 -10.33 1.03
C ASP A 133 30.17 -11.63 0.21
N GLU A 134 30.11 -12.76 0.89
CA GLU A 134 30.01 -14.10 0.29
C GLU A 134 28.72 -14.33 -0.50
N MET A 135 27.68 -13.54 -0.22
CA MET A 135 26.37 -13.58 -0.90
C MET A 135 26.17 -12.41 -1.88
N SER A 136 27.21 -11.61 -2.14
CA SER A 136 27.11 -10.35 -2.91
C SER A 136 26.65 -10.51 -4.35
N SER A 137 26.73 -11.71 -4.92
CA SER A 137 26.19 -12.01 -6.26
C SER A 137 24.69 -12.32 -6.27
N SER A 138 24.03 -12.33 -5.10
CA SER A 138 22.58 -12.51 -5.02
C SER A 138 21.82 -11.32 -5.60
N LYS A 139 20.69 -11.60 -6.24
CA LYS A 139 19.76 -10.58 -6.73
C LYS A 139 18.60 -10.39 -5.77
N PHE A 140 18.40 -9.16 -5.33
CA PHE A 140 17.34 -8.82 -4.39
C PHE A 140 16.08 -8.29 -5.07
N TYR A 141 14.95 -8.72 -4.53
CA TYR A 141 13.61 -8.27 -4.85
C TYR A 141 12.95 -7.81 -3.55
N GLY A 142 12.55 -6.54 -3.51
CA GLY A 142 11.93 -5.95 -2.33
C GLY A 142 10.49 -5.55 -2.60
N VAL A 143 9.60 -5.77 -1.64
CA VAL A 143 8.23 -5.24 -1.68
C VAL A 143 8.02 -4.39 -0.44
N GLU A 144 7.47 -3.19 -0.62
CA GLU A 144 7.17 -2.28 0.47
C GLU A 144 5.88 -1.52 0.19
N LEU A 145 4.96 -1.57 1.14
CA LEU A 145 3.66 -0.89 1.04
C LEU A 145 3.81 0.62 1.29
N ASP A 146 4.63 1.02 2.27
CA ASP A 146 4.87 2.42 2.59
C ASP A 146 5.69 3.12 1.51
N SER A 147 5.08 4.11 0.87
CA SER A 147 5.70 4.88 -0.20
C SER A 147 7.00 5.57 0.22
N LEU A 148 7.07 6.09 1.45
CA LEU A 148 8.23 6.80 1.95
C LEU A 148 9.43 5.85 2.11
N SER A 149 9.24 4.74 2.82
CA SER A 149 10.24 3.69 3.02
C SER A 149 10.68 3.08 1.68
N GLY A 150 9.73 2.78 0.80
CA GLY A 150 10.03 2.20 -0.52
C GLY A 150 10.85 3.13 -1.43
N ARG A 151 10.59 4.44 -1.42
CA ARG A 151 11.38 5.44 -2.17
C ARG A 151 12.79 5.59 -1.63
N ILE A 152 12.94 5.60 -0.30
CA ILE A 152 14.26 5.56 0.34
C ILE A 152 15.02 4.31 -0.09
N GLY A 153 14.39 3.14 -0.03
CA GLY A 153 14.98 1.87 -0.45
C GLY A 153 15.44 1.89 -1.91
N LYS A 154 14.64 2.43 -2.83
CA LYS A 154 15.02 2.57 -4.25
C LYS A 154 16.26 3.45 -4.47
N LEU A 155 16.41 4.51 -3.68
CA LEU A 155 17.61 5.35 -3.75
C LEU A 155 18.83 4.66 -3.16
N LEU A 156 18.67 3.88 -2.08
CA LEU A 156 19.76 3.17 -1.44
C LEU A 156 20.25 1.96 -2.25
N TYR A 157 19.33 1.25 -2.91
CA TYR A 157 19.62 -0.01 -3.62
C TYR A 157 19.09 -0.01 -5.06
N PRO A 158 19.65 0.82 -5.95
CA PRO A 158 19.16 0.99 -7.32
C PRO A 158 19.30 -0.27 -8.19
N GLU A 159 20.16 -1.23 -7.81
CA GLU A 159 20.35 -2.50 -8.52
C GLU A 159 19.31 -3.57 -8.11
N SER A 160 18.52 -3.33 -7.08
CA SER A 160 17.48 -4.24 -6.59
C SER A 160 16.14 -3.94 -7.25
N ASP A 161 15.33 -4.97 -7.51
CA ASP A 161 13.95 -4.81 -7.99
C ASP A 161 13.03 -4.51 -6.81
N ILE A 162 12.77 -3.22 -6.57
CA ILE A 162 11.93 -2.76 -5.46
C ILE A 162 10.56 -2.32 -5.96
N GLN A 163 9.51 -2.97 -5.49
CA GLN A 163 8.11 -2.69 -5.81
C GLN A 163 7.41 -2.00 -4.62
N ILE A 164 6.89 -0.77 -4.86
CA ILE A 164 6.17 0.00 -3.83
C ILE A 164 4.68 -0.30 -3.98
N LYS A 165 4.22 -1.34 -3.30
CA LYS A 165 2.83 -1.82 -3.29
C LYS A 165 2.66 -2.94 -2.26
N GLY A 166 1.43 -3.38 -2.04
CA GLY A 166 1.16 -4.55 -1.20
C GLY A 166 1.68 -5.84 -1.83
N LEU A 167 2.02 -6.82 -1.00
CA LEU A 167 2.45 -8.15 -1.47
C LEU A 167 1.37 -8.83 -2.31
N GLU A 168 0.09 -8.58 -2.03
CA GLU A 168 -1.07 -9.08 -2.77
C GLU A 168 -1.12 -8.57 -4.21
N GLU A 169 -0.57 -7.40 -4.48
CA GLU A 169 -0.54 -6.78 -5.79
C GLU A 169 0.66 -7.20 -6.64
N THR A 170 1.55 -8.03 -6.08
CA THR A 170 2.74 -8.50 -6.79
C THR A 170 2.43 -9.67 -7.71
N SER A 171 3.13 -9.72 -8.84
CA SER A 171 2.99 -10.76 -9.88
C SER A 171 4.23 -11.63 -10.03
N PHE A 172 4.94 -11.91 -8.93
CA PHE A 172 6.08 -12.82 -8.97
C PHE A 172 5.66 -14.24 -9.36
N SER A 173 6.47 -14.88 -10.18
CA SER A 173 6.27 -16.28 -10.56
C SER A 173 6.40 -17.22 -9.36
N ASN A 174 5.64 -18.30 -9.36
CA ASN A 174 5.83 -19.36 -8.39
C ASN A 174 7.17 -20.08 -8.62
N ASN A 175 7.77 -20.57 -7.57
CA ASN A 175 9.08 -21.26 -7.59
C ASN A 175 10.24 -20.42 -8.15
N PHE A 176 10.19 -19.10 -7.98
CA PHE A 176 11.19 -18.20 -8.56
C PHE A 176 12.34 -17.87 -7.61
N PHE A 177 12.07 -17.74 -6.31
CA PHE A 177 13.08 -17.31 -5.34
C PHE A 177 13.84 -18.49 -4.73
N ASP A 178 15.11 -18.29 -4.51
CA ASP A 178 15.98 -19.24 -3.79
C ASP A 178 15.82 -19.11 -2.29
N ALA A 179 15.62 -17.88 -1.82
CA ALA A 179 15.32 -17.58 -0.42
C ALA A 179 14.26 -16.48 -0.31
N VAL A 180 13.44 -16.53 0.73
CA VAL A 180 12.53 -15.45 1.12
C VAL A 180 12.82 -15.12 2.58
N ILE A 181 13.24 -13.89 2.86
CA ILE A 181 13.67 -13.47 4.19
C ILE A 181 12.99 -12.16 4.58
N GLY A 182 12.87 -11.89 5.86
CA GLY A 182 12.37 -10.59 6.32
C GLY A 182 11.67 -10.64 7.67
N ASN A 183 11.23 -9.48 8.10
CA ASN A 183 10.37 -9.31 9.26
C ASN A 183 8.96 -9.01 8.74
N VAL A 184 8.07 -10.00 8.85
CA VAL A 184 6.70 -9.86 8.32
C VAL A 184 5.83 -8.98 9.23
N PRO A 185 4.86 -8.23 8.70
CA PRO A 185 3.99 -7.42 9.52
C PRO A 185 3.16 -8.29 10.47
N PHE A 186 2.99 -7.81 11.71
CA PHE A 186 2.20 -8.49 12.74
C PHE A 186 0.84 -7.82 12.87
N GLY A 187 -0.20 -8.60 13.08
CA GLY A 187 -1.52 -8.04 13.33
C GLY A 187 -2.65 -9.06 13.18
N GLU A 188 -3.81 -8.70 13.70
CA GLU A 188 -5.02 -9.51 13.61
C GLU A 188 -5.89 -9.13 12.40
N TYR A 189 -5.33 -8.52 11.38
CA TYR A 189 -6.03 -8.16 10.15
C TYR A 189 -5.64 -9.07 8.99
N LYS A 190 -6.43 -9.02 7.93
CA LYS A 190 -6.34 -9.92 6.78
C LYS A 190 -6.09 -9.11 5.52
N VAL A 191 -5.37 -9.73 4.60
CA VAL A 191 -5.11 -9.18 3.27
C VAL A 191 -6.13 -9.77 2.28
N ASN A 192 -6.63 -8.94 1.37
CA ASN A 192 -7.55 -9.39 0.32
C ASN A 192 -6.76 -9.84 -0.91
N ASP A 193 -6.47 -11.14 -0.97
CA ASP A 193 -5.86 -11.79 -2.13
C ASP A 193 -6.73 -12.98 -2.55
N ARG A 194 -7.25 -12.93 -3.77
CA ARG A 194 -8.21 -13.94 -4.29
C ARG A 194 -7.73 -15.37 -4.16
N GLU A 195 -6.43 -15.60 -4.30
CA GLU A 195 -5.83 -16.93 -4.25
C GLU A 195 -5.86 -17.50 -2.83
N TYR A 196 -5.74 -16.63 -1.80
CA TYR A 196 -5.59 -17.01 -0.40
C TYR A 196 -6.83 -16.74 0.46
N ASN A 197 -7.82 -15.98 -0.03
CA ASN A 197 -9.01 -15.57 0.74
C ASN A 197 -9.77 -16.74 1.38
N LYS A 198 -9.82 -17.88 0.72
CA LYS A 198 -10.49 -19.10 1.21
C LYS A 198 -9.90 -19.64 2.53
N ASN A 199 -8.64 -19.35 2.81
CA ASN A 199 -7.93 -19.84 3.98
C ASN A 199 -8.08 -18.92 5.21
N ASN A 200 -8.61 -17.72 5.00
CA ASN A 200 -8.89 -16.74 6.06
C ASN A 200 -7.68 -16.38 6.93
N PHE A 201 -6.49 -16.33 6.33
CA PHE A 201 -5.22 -16.07 7.01
C PHE A 201 -5.17 -14.67 7.65
N LEU A 202 -4.53 -14.56 8.81
CA LEU A 202 -4.03 -13.29 9.31
C LEU A 202 -2.83 -12.84 8.45
N ILE A 203 -2.48 -11.55 8.53
CA ILE A 203 -1.44 -11.00 7.67
C ILE A 203 -0.12 -11.77 7.72
N HIS A 204 0.39 -12.09 8.89
CA HIS A 204 1.63 -12.87 9.01
C HIS A 204 1.51 -14.28 8.42
N ASP A 205 0.36 -14.94 8.60
CA ASP A 205 0.08 -16.29 8.05
C ASP A 205 0.01 -16.22 6.50
N TYR A 206 -0.58 -15.15 5.96
CA TYR A 206 -0.64 -14.88 4.53
C TYR A 206 0.76 -14.70 3.92
N PHE A 207 1.64 -13.96 4.61
CA PHE A 207 3.01 -13.77 4.14
C PHE A 207 3.76 -15.11 4.03
N PHE A 208 3.62 -16.01 5.01
CA PHE A 208 4.16 -17.37 4.91
C PHE A 208 3.56 -18.14 3.73
N ALA A 209 2.23 -18.17 3.61
CA ALA A 209 1.55 -18.94 2.58
C ALA A 209 1.95 -18.48 1.16
N LYS A 210 1.94 -17.18 0.89
CA LYS A 210 2.33 -16.64 -0.42
C LYS A 210 3.82 -16.84 -0.69
N SER A 211 4.67 -16.67 0.31
CA SER A 211 6.13 -16.88 0.15
C SER A 211 6.49 -18.33 -0.12
N ILE A 212 5.77 -19.30 0.47
CA ILE A 212 5.96 -20.73 0.13
C ILE A 212 5.67 -20.99 -1.35
N ASP A 213 4.65 -20.36 -1.93
CA ASP A 213 4.36 -20.53 -3.35
C ASP A 213 5.43 -19.88 -4.23
N LYS A 214 6.00 -18.74 -3.79
CA LYS A 214 7.00 -17.97 -4.56
C LYS A 214 8.43 -18.52 -4.44
N VAL A 215 8.78 -19.14 -3.32
CA VAL A 215 10.07 -19.80 -3.17
C VAL A 215 10.10 -21.10 -3.97
N ARG A 216 11.25 -21.48 -4.56
CA ARG A 216 11.42 -22.73 -5.29
C ARG A 216 11.42 -23.96 -4.36
N ASN A 217 11.20 -25.12 -4.93
CA ASN A 217 11.38 -26.38 -4.21
C ASN A 217 12.83 -26.46 -3.66
N GLY A 218 12.98 -26.86 -2.39
CA GLY A 218 14.25 -26.84 -1.68
C GLY A 218 14.76 -25.47 -1.26
N GLY A 219 14.13 -24.38 -1.69
CA GLY A 219 14.46 -23.03 -1.25
C GLY A 219 13.97 -22.75 0.18
N VAL A 220 14.55 -21.74 0.81
CA VAL A 220 14.41 -21.47 2.25
C VAL A 220 13.61 -20.20 2.51
N ILE A 221 12.75 -20.24 3.53
CA ILE A 221 12.07 -19.08 4.10
C ILE A 221 12.60 -18.86 5.51
N ALA A 222 13.01 -17.62 5.82
CA ALA A 222 13.44 -17.21 7.15
C ALA A 222 12.70 -15.93 7.56
N PHE A 223 11.65 -16.07 8.33
CA PHE A 223 10.81 -14.96 8.76
C PHE A 223 10.85 -14.70 10.25
N ILE A 224 10.94 -13.43 10.59
CA ILE A 224 10.65 -12.93 11.94
C ILE A 224 9.14 -12.69 11.99
N THR A 225 8.49 -13.26 13.00
CA THR A 225 7.04 -13.15 13.21
C THR A 225 6.73 -13.06 14.70
N SER A 226 5.49 -12.72 15.07
CA SER A 226 5.06 -12.79 16.46
C SER A 226 5.02 -14.22 16.96
N SER A 227 5.22 -14.44 18.28
CA SER A 227 5.07 -15.76 18.91
C SER A 227 3.71 -16.40 18.64
N GLY A 228 2.70 -15.61 18.28
CA GLY A 228 1.37 -16.12 17.92
C GLY A 228 1.36 -17.10 16.76
N THR A 229 2.30 -17.05 15.82
CA THR A 229 2.38 -18.05 14.74
C THR A 229 2.64 -19.45 15.28
N MET A 230 3.55 -19.57 16.26
CA MET A 230 3.89 -20.84 16.88
C MET A 230 2.90 -21.23 17.98
N ASP A 231 2.39 -20.28 18.78
CA ASP A 231 1.68 -20.53 20.03
C ASP A 231 0.14 -20.47 19.91
N LYS A 232 -0.43 -20.17 18.74
CA LYS A 232 -1.89 -20.21 18.54
C LYS A 232 -2.48 -21.58 18.91
N LYS A 233 -3.61 -21.59 19.62
CA LYS A 233 -4.37 -22.83 19.90
C LYS A 233 -4.89 -23.48 18.63
N ASP A 234 -5.29 -22.67 17.63
CA ASP A 234 -5.65 -23.16 16.31
C ASP A 234 -4.40 -23.59 15.52
N GLU A 235 -4.32 -24.86 15.22
CA GLU A 235 -3.21 -25.49 14.49
C GLU A 235 -3.32 -25.38 12.98
N SER A 236 -4.42 -24.86 12.43
CA SER A 236 -4.75 -24.90 11.00
C SER A 236 -3.64 -24.30 10.14
N VAL A 237 -3.06 -23.18 10.56
CA VAL A 237 -1.95 -22.51 9.85
C VAL A 237 -0.69 -23.35 9.90
N ARG A 238 -0.29 -23.87 11.07
CA ARG A 238 0.90 -24.71 11.21
C ARG A 238 0.77 -25.99 10.39
N ARG A 239 -0.42 -26.61 10.35
CA ARG A 239 -0.71 -27.77 9.48
C ARG A 239 -0.61 -27.40 7.99
N TYR A 240 -1.11 -26.24 7.61
CA TYR A 240 -1.00 -25.76 6.24
C TYR A 240 0.47 -25.58 5.82
N LEU A 241 1.29 -25.00 6.69
CA LEU A 241 2.72 -24.77 6.45
C LEU A 241 3.48 -26.11 6.44
N ALA A 242 3.29 -26.99 7.43
CA ALA A 242 3.94 -28.28 7.52
C ALA A 242 3.66 -29.20 6.31
N ALA A 243 2.47 -29.10 5.73
CA ALA A 243 2.13 -29.86 4.53
C ALA A 243 2.95 -29.42 3.30
N ARG A 244 3.45 -28.18 3.26
CA ARG A 244 4.11 -27.54 2.12
C ARG A 244 5.62 -27.29 2.31
N ALA A 245 6.04 -27.19 3.56
CA ALA A 245 7.42 -26.91 3.89
C ALA A 245 7.90 -27.82 5.05
N GLU A 246 9.17 -28.15 5.03
CA GLU A 246 9.87 -28.78 6.12
C GLU A 246 10.24 -27.69 7.14
N PHE A 247 9.95 -27.96 8.40
CA PHE A 247 10.34 -27.09 9.49
C PHE A 247 11.80 -27.37 9.86
N LEU A 248 12.67 -26.39 9.69
CA LEU A 248 14.10 -26.51 9.98
C LEU A 248 14.44 -26.14 11.42
N GLY A 249 13.61 -25.31 12.03
CA GLY A 249 13.74 -24.85 13.39
C GLY A 249 13.20 -23.44 13.59
N ALA A 250 13.13 -23.02 14.84
CA ALA A 250 12.76 -21.66 15.21
C ALA A 250 13.58 -21.16 16.39
N ILE A 251 13.77 -19.84 16.46
CA ILE A 251 14.49 -19.16 17.56
C ILE A 251 13.51 -18.18 18.20
N ARG A 252 13.26 -18.31 19.51
CA ARG A 252 12.44 -17.36 20.26
C ARG A 252 13.28 -16.26 20.85
N LEU A 253 12.96 -15.02 20.47
CA LEU A 253 13.68 -13.80 20.88
C LEU A 253 13.11 -13.23 22.17
N PRO A 254 13.96 -12.64 23.04
CA PRO A 254 13.50 -11.84 24.17
C PRO A 254 12.60 -10.68 23.71
N ASN A 255 11.61 -10.33 24.54
CA ASN A 255 10.61 -9.32 24.19
C ASN A 255 11.17 -7.90 24.05
N ASP A 256 12.35 -7.62 24.56
CA ASP A 256 13.05 -6.33 24.46
C ASP A 256 13.95 -6.22 23.22
N THR A 257 14.07 -7.27 22.41
CA THR A 257 14.94 -7.33 21.22
C THR A 257 14.70 -6.15 20.27
N PHE A 258 13.44 -5.74 20.10
CA PHE A 258 13.08 -4.63 19.19
C PHE A 258 12.93 -3.28 19.91
N LYS A 259 13.06 -3.24 21.24
CA LYS A 259 12.85 -2.03 22.06
C LYS A 259 13.79 -0.90 21.67
N GLY A 260 15.05 -1.21 21.41
CA GLY A 260 16.07 -0.20 21.11
C GLY A 260 15.87 0.47 19.75
N VAL A 261 15.41 -0.24 18.74
CA VAL A 261 15.25 0.25 17.36
C VAL A 261 13.80 0.64 17.06
N ALA A 262 12.83 -0.15 17.49
CA ALA A 262 11.41 0.04 17.18
C ALA A 262 10.58 0.56 18.37
N GLY A 263 11.13 0.63 19.58
CA GLY A 263 10.42 1.15 20.76
C GLY A 263 9.30 0.25 21.28
N THR A 264 9.24 -1.01 20.86
CA THR A 264 8.21 -1.97 21.27
C THR A 264 8.79 -3.17 22.01
N GLU A 265 8.02 -3.73 22.93
CA GLU A 265 8.32 -4.99 23.61
C GLU A 265 7.37 -6.06 23.11
N VAL A 266 7.89 -7.01 22.34
CA VAL A 266 7.12 -8.11 21.77
C VAL A 266 7.94 -9.38 21.69
N THR A 267 7.40 -10.48 22.20
CA THR A 267 8.00 -11.82 22.02
C THR A 267 7.82 -12.22 20.56
N SER A 268 8.91 -12.47 19.88
CA SER A 268 8.94 -12.81 18.47
C SER A 268 9.74 -14.09 18.22
N ASP A 269 9.42 -14.77 17.13
CA ASP A 269 10.10 -15.97 16.70
C ASP A 269 10.74 -15.77 15.33
N ILE A 270 11.95 -16.29 15.10
CA ILE A 270 12.53 -16.46 13.77
C ILE A 270 12.22 -17.91 13.36
N ILE A 271 11.48 -18.09 12.28
CA ILE A 271 11.07 -19.41 11.81
C ILE A 271 11.78 -19.70 10.48
N PHE A 272 12.41 -20.89 10.40
CA PHE A 272 13.09 -21.37 9.21
C PHE A 272 12.33 -22.54 8.60
N LEU A 273 11.96 -22.39 7.32
CA LEU A 273 11.21 -23.40 6.57
C LEU A 273 11.92 -23.70 5.25
N LYS A 274 11.93 -24.96 4.80
CA LYS A 274 12.40 -25.37 3.47
C LYS A 274 11.22 -25.92 2.67
N LYS A 275 10.98 -25.35 1.48
CA LYS A 275 9.86 -25.78 0.63
C LYS A 275 10.02 -27.21 0.16
N ARG A 276 8.94 -28.00 0.29
CA ARG A 276 8.86 -29.39 -0.18
C ARG A 276 8.54 -29.47 -1.67
N ASP A 277 8.90 -30.57 -2.32
CA ASP A 277 8.60 -30.83 -3.72
C ASP A 277 7.11 -31.10 -3.96
N SER A 278 6.40 -31.56 -2.94
CA SER A 278 4.98 -31.90 -3.01
C SER A 278 4.27 -31.66 -1.69
N ILE A 279 2.98 -31.33 -1.79
CA ILE A 279 2.11 -31.15 -0.63
C ILE A 279 1.80 -32.52 -0.02
N ARG A 280 2.09 -32.69 1.26
CA ARG A 280 1.82 -33.92 2.03
C ARG A 280 1.35 -33.57 3.42
N GLU A 281 0.26 -34.17 3.88
CA GLU A 281 -0.13 -34.04 5.27
C GLU A 281 0.97 -34.59 6.18
N ARG A 282 1.29 -33.83 7.21
CA ARG A 282 2.29 -34.14 8.21
C ARG A 282 1.72 -33.84 9.59
N ASP A 283 2.13 -34.64 10.55
CA ASP A 283 1.87 -34.40 11.96
C ASP A 283 3.23 -34.31 12.67
N GLU A 284 3.77 -33.10 12.71
CA GLU A 284 5.09 -32.77 13.25
C GLU A 284 4.94 -32.07 14.61
N ASP A 285 5.89 -32.21 15.50
CA ASP A 285 5.80 -31.75 16.90
C ASP A 285 5.58 -30.21 16.99
N TRP A 286 6.15 -29.44 16.10
CA TRP A 286 5.96 -27.98 16.06
C TRP A 286 4.55 -27.52 15.67
N ILE A 287 3.69 -28.42 15.21
CA ILE A 287 2.28 -28.14 14.95
C ILE A 287 1.53 -27.97 16.28
N HIS A 288 1.93 -28.71 17.30
CA HIS A 288 1.22 -28.85 18.57
C HIS A 288 1.75 -27.89 19.64
N LEU A 289 0.92 -27.70 20.66
CA LEU A 289 1.30 -27.05 21.91
C LEU A 289 1.57 -28.11 22.97
N SER A 290 2.42 -27.77 23.95
CA SER A 290 2.71 -28.60 25.11
C SER A 290 2.90 -27.73 26.35
N GLU A 291 2.76 -28.31 27.53
CA GLU A 291 3.07 -27.63 28.79
C GLU A 291 4.54 -27.88 29.17
N ASP A 292 5.20 -26.83 29.64
CA ASP A 292 6.55 -26.92 30.21
C ASP A 292 6.48 -27.38 31.70
N GLU A 293 7.64 -27.55 32.32
CA GLU A 293 7.74 -27.98 33.75
C GLU A 293 7.07 -27.00 34.74
N LYS A 294 6.79 -25.76 34.32
CA LYS A 294 6.14 -24.70 35.11
C LYS A 294 4.62 -24.64 34.85
N GLY A 295 4.08 -25.46 33.94
CA GLY A 295 2.68 -25.47 33.56
C GLY A 295 2.31 -24.39 32.55
N MET A 296 3.28 -23.75 31.88
CA MET A 296 3.04 -22.78 30.83
C MET A 296 2.86 -23.49 29.48
N THR A 297 1.81 -23.12 28.74
CA THR A 297 1.47 -23.76 27.47
C THR A 297 1.97 -22.90 26.32
N TYR A 298 2.88 -23.45 25.51
CA TYR A 298 3.39 -22.82 24.25
C TYR A 298 3.82 -23.93 23.27
N ASN A 299 4.41 -23.59 22.16
CA ASN A 299 4.71 -24.55 21.10
C ASN A 299 5.60 -25.70 21.60
N LYS A 300 5.20 -26.94 21.27
CA LYS A 300 5.89 -28.17 21.68
C LYS A 300 7.36 -28.17 21.29
N TYR A 301 7.73 -27.64 20.12
CA TYR A 301 9.11 -27.51 19.68
C TYR A 301 9.97 -26.76 20.71
N PHE A 302 9.50 -25.65 21.25
CA PHE A 302 10.23 -24.87 22.25
C PHE A 302 10.27 -25.55 23.62
N VAL A 303 9.23 -26.33 23.98
CA VAL A 303 9.23 -27.12 25.21
C VAL A 303 10.33 -28.21 25.15
N GLU A 304 10.47 -28.84 23.98
CA GLU A 304 11.48 -29.88 23.73
C GLU A 304 12.89 -29.34 23.46
N ASN A 305 12.97 -28.08 22.97
CA ASN A 305 14.23 -27.42 22.65
C ASN A 305 14.38 -26.09 23.43
N PRO A 306 14.44 -26.10 24.75
CA PRO A 306 14.43 -24.88 25.58
C PRO A 306 15.66 -23.98 25.35
N HIS A 307 16.73 -24.49 24.75
CA HIS A 307 17.93 -23.73 24.37
C HIS A 307 17.68 -22.82 23.14
N MET A 308 16.62 -23.08 22.37
CA MET A 308 16.18 -22.22 21.26
C MET A 308 15.32 -21.02 21.75
N ILE A 309 14.99 -20.95 23.05
CA ILE A 309 14.41 -19.79 23.70
C ILE A 309 15.56 -18.94 24.26
N LEU A 310 15.82 -17.77 23.66
CA LEU A 310 16.95 -16.92 24.04
C LEU A 310 16.71 -16.04 25.27
N GLY A 311 15.58 -16.23 25.92
CA GLY A 311 15.18 -15.56 27.17
C GLY A 311 14.63 -16.56 28.18
N THR A 312 13.81 -16.06 29.10
CA THR A 312 13.07 -16.84 30.10
C THR A 312 11.58 -16.67 29.86
N MET A 313 10.84 -17.78 29.71
CA MET A 313 9.38 -17.72 29.59
C MET A 313 8.75 -17.42 30.93
N GLU A 314 7.92 -16.37 30.97
CA GLU A 314 7.20 -15.94 32.17
C GLU A 314 5.78 -15.45 31.81
N GLU A 315 4.87 -15.59 32.75
CA GLU A 315 3.57 -14.90 32.68
C GLU A 315 3.73 -13.45 33.12
N VAL A 316 3.45 -12.55 32.20
CA VAL A 316 3.46 -11.11 32.47
C VAL A 316 2.03 -10.55 32.46
N SER A 317 1.77 -9.62 33.37
CA SER A 317 0.48 -8.92 33.40
C SER A 317 0.46 -7.85 32.31
N GLY A 318 -0.26 -8.14 31.23
CA GLY A 318 -0.45 -7.23 30.12
C GLY A 318 -1.75 -6.45 30.19
N ARG A 319 -1.95 -5.54 29.22
CA ARG A 319 -3.20 -4.74 29.09
C ARG A 319 -4.46 -5.60 28.93
N PHE A 320 -4.32 -6.86 28.49
CA PHE A 320 -5.42 -7.78 28.16
C PHE A 320 -5.46 -9.04 29.03
N GLY A 321 -4.83 -9.00 30.20
CA GLY A 321 -4.69 -10.15 31.09
C GLY A 321 -3.25 -10.70 31.11
N ASN A 322 -3.06 -11.85 31.75
CA ASN A 322 -1.76 -12.50 31.76
C ASN A 322 -1.45 -13.06 30.37
N THR A 323 -0.29 -12.71 29.85
CA THR A 323 0.23 -13.21 28.58
C THR A 323 1.62 -13.81 28.82
N LEU A 324 1.98 -14.82 28.03
CA LEU A 324 3.33 -15.35 28.05
C LEU A 324 4.28 -14.40 27.32
N ALA A 325 5.41 -14.10 27.94
CA ALA A 325 6.47 -13.33 27.35
C ALA A 325 7.83 -14.01 27.57
N CYS A 326 8.72 -13.83 26.61
CA CYS A 326 10.11 -14.24 26.71
C CYS A 326 10.90 -13.04 27.26
N LEU A 327 11.24 -13.06 28.54
CA LEU A 327 12.01 -12.00 29.17
C LEU A 327 13.51 -12.16 28.93
N PRO A 328 14.28 -11.07 28.78
CA PRO A 328 15.74 -11.15 28.61
C PRO A 328 16.40 -11.78 29.84
N ARG A 329 17.44 -12.58 29.63
CA ARG A 329 18.25 -13.14 30.73
C ARG A 329 19.24 -12.10 31.21
N GLU A 330 19.40 -11.97 32.51
CA GLU A 330 20.40 -11.08 33.09
C GLU A 330 21.81 -11.40 32.60
N ASN A 331 22.56 -10.41 32.17
CA ASN A 331 23.94 -10.52 31.67
C ASN A 331 24.15 -11.47 30.47
N ALA A 332 23.10 -11.81 29.73
CA ALA A 332 23.25 -12.59 28.52
C ALA A 332 23.54 -11.69 27.30
N ASP A 333 24.48 -12.10 26.47
CA ASP A 333 24.75 -11.48 25.17
C ASP A 333 23.84 -12.11 24.10
N LEU A 334 22.89 -11.33 23.60
CA LEU A 334 21.95 -11.80 22.57
C LEU A 334 22.69 -12.26 21.30
N LYS A 335 23.80 -11.60 20.94
CA LYS A 335 24.61 -11.96 19.76
C LYS A 335 25.21 -13.36 19.88
N GLU A 336 25.76 -13.69 21.06
CA GLU A 336 26.28 -15.02 21.30
C GLU A 336 25.17 -16.10 21.32
N LEU A 337 24.02 -15.78 21.92
CA LEU A 337 22.88 -16.71 21.96
C LEU A 337 22.33 -16.98 20.55
N LEU A 338 22.19 -15.94 19.73
CA LEU A 338 21.77 -16.05 18.34
C LEU A 338 22.77 -16.87 17.52
N ALA A 339 24.08 -16.64 17.69
CA ALA A 339 25.11 -17.40 16.97
C ALA A 339 25.02 -18.91 17.25
N ARG A 340 24.83 -19.30 18.52
CA ARG A 340 24.66 -20.72 18.92
C ARG A 340 23.40 -21.34 18.32
N ALA A 341 22.27 -20.63 18.41
CA ALA A 341 21.00 -21.11 17.87
C ALA A 341 21.05 -21.24 16.33
N SER A 342 21.67 -20.27 15.64
CA SER A 342 21.91 -20.30 14.19
C SER A 342 22.78 -21.48 13.77
N GLU A 343 23.85 -21.75 14.49
CA GLU A 343 24.75 -22.90 14.24
C GLU A 343 24.00 -24.23 14.40
N GLU A 344 23.10 -24.34 15.36
CA GLU A 344 22.33 -25.56 15.58
C GLU A 344 21.33 -25.83 14.46
N ILE A 345 20.57 -24.82 14.01
CA ILE A 345 19.66 -24.96 12.89
C ILE A 345 20.42 -25.34 11.60
N SER A 346 21.57 -24.74 11.38
CA SER A 346 22.36 -24.99 10.17
C SER A 346 23.01 -26.38 10.12
N LYS A 347 23.39 -26.97 11.26
CA LYS A 347 24.01 -28.31 11.32
C LYS A 347 23.10 -29.44 10.85
N GLY A 348 21.79 -29.28 10.99
CA GLY A 348 20.80 -30.29 10.60
C GLY A 348 20.36 -30.24 9.14
N THR A 349 20.76 -29.21 8.39
CA THR A 349 20.17 -28.92 7.09
C THR A 349 21.24 -28.54 6.07
N ALA A 350 21.28 -29.28 4.96
CA ALA A 350 22.05 -28.86 3.78
C ALA A 350 21.08 -28.13 2.81
N TYR A 351 21.46 -26.93 2.41
CA TYR A 351 20.85 -26.24 1.29
C TYR A 351 21.22 -27.02 0.02
N GLU A 352 20.21 -27.43 -0.73
CA GLU A 352 20.45 -28.04 -2.03
C GLU A 352 20.72 -26.91 -3.03
N GLU A 353 22.01 -26.65 -3.27
CA GLU A 353 22.43 -25.87 -4.41
C GLU A 353 21.96 -26.67 -5.65
N ILE A 354 21.05 -26.10 -6.42
CA ILE A 354 20.83 -26.64 -7.76
C ILE A 354 22.09 -26.25 -8.51
N GLU A 355 23.00 -27.22 -8.72
CA GLU A 355 23.96 -27.08 -9.81
C GLU A 355 23.11 -26.80 -11.04
N LEU A 356 23.09 -25.56 -11.49
CA LEU A 356 22.70 -25.25 -12.86
C LEU A 356 23.69 -26.06 -13.70
N LEU A 357 23.27 -27.26 -14.08
CA LEU A 357 23.97 -28.01 -15.11
C LEU A 357 24.13 -27.01 -16.25
N ASP A 358 25.33 -26.82 -16.71
CA ASP A 358 25.75 -25.87 -17.75
C ASP A 358 25.05 -26.14 -19.13
N ASP A 359 24.09 -27.03 -19.14
CA ASP A 359 23.28 -27.41 -20.28
C ASP A 359 21.83 -26.99 -20.07
N GLU A 360 21.51 -25.88 -20.68
CA GLU A 360 20.25 -25.20 -20.92
C GLU A 360 19.99 -23.97 -20.03
N ILE A 361 20.42 -22.82 -20.52
CA ILE A 361 19.90 -21.53 -20.11
C ILE A 361 18.39 -21.56 -20.44
N THR A 362 17.57 -21.93 -19.46
CA THR A 362 16.13 -22.00 -19.59
C THR A 362 15.47 -20.62 -19.48
N SER A 363 16.25 -19.61 -19.08
CA SER A 363 15.79 -18.23 -19.00
C SER A 363 16.92 -17.25 -19.34
N ILE A 364 16.56 -16.16 -20.03
CA ILE A 364 17.44 -15.05 -20.36
C ILE A 364 16.80 -13.74 -19.95
N PRO A 365 17.57 -12.66 -19.69
CA PRO A 365 17.00 -11.36 -19.36
C PRO A 365 16.01 -10.87 -20.43
N ALA A 366 14.83 -10.41 -20.00
CA ALA A 366 13.83 -9.90 -20.92
C ALA A 366 14.15 -8.47 -21.36
N THR A 367 13.82 -8.15 -22.61
CA THR A 367 13.89 -6.82 -23.17
C THR A 367 12.53 -6.12 -23.08
N ASP A 368 12.52 -4.78 -23.07
CA ASP A 368 11.29 -3.99 -22.86
C ASP A 368 10.35 -3.97 -24.07
N ASP A 369 10.82 -4.36 -25.24
CA ASP A 369 10.05 -4.42 -26.48
C ASP A 369 9.00 -5.56 -26.53
N VAL A 370 9.16 -6.59 -25.70
CA VAL A 370 8.18 -7.67 -25.55
C VAL A 370 7.31 -7.40 -24.32
N LYS A 371 6.00 -7.38 -24.50
CA LYS A 371 5.05 -7.18 -23.41
C LYS A 371 5.15 -8.28 -22.35
N ASN A 372 5.05 -7.92 -21.06
CA ASN A 372 5.04 -8.92 -20.00
C ASN A 372 3.88 -9.93 -20.18
N PHE A 373 4.13 -11.18 -19.85
CA PHE A 373 3.22 -12.30 -20.06
C PHE A 373 2.84 -12.52 -21.54
N SER A 374 3.84 -12.44 -22.44
CA SER A 374 3.67 -12.69 -23.88
C SER A 374 4.73 -13.63 -24.40
N TYR A 375 4.36 -14.37 -25.45
CA TYR A 375 5.30 -15.18 -26.19
C TYR A 375 6.24 -14.34 -27.05
N THR A 376 7.45 -14.85 -27.24
CA THR A 376 8.44 -14.32 -28.19
C THR A 376 9.29 -15.48 -28.75
N ILE A 377 10.04 -15.22 -29.81
CA ILE A 377 10.95 -16.19 -30.42
C ILE A 377 12.34 -15.59 -30.45
N ILE A 378 13.29 -16.32 -29.90
CA ILE A 378 14.72 -15.96 -29.87
C ILE A 378 15.49 -17.18 -30.34
N ASP A 379 16.37 -17.02 -31.34
CA ASP A 379 17.18 -18.10 -31.93
C ASP A 379 16.34 -19.33 -32.34
N ASP A 380 15.17 -19.08 -32.93
CA ASP A 380 14.21 -20.09 -33.34
C ASP A 380 13.53 -20.88 -32.21
N GLU A 381 13.77 -20.55 -30.94
CA GLU A 381 13.15 -21.14 -29.76
C GLU A 381 12.05 -20.24 -29.18
N VAL A 382 11.01 -20.86 -28.60
CA VAL A 382 9.88 -20.13 -28.00
C VAL A 382 10.18 -19.80 -26.55
N TYR A 383 10.07 -18.53 -26.25
CA TYR A 383 10.15 -17.99 -24.89
C TYR A 383 8.84 -17.32 -24.52
N TYR A 384 8.61 -17.26 -23.23
CA TYR A 384 7.49 -16.52 -22.65
C TYR A 384 8.05 -15.52 -21.63
N ARG A 385 7.68 -14.25 -21.76
CA ARG A 385 8.14 -13.22 -20.82
C ARG A 385 7.41 -13.35 -19.50
N GLU A 386 8.15 -13.62 -18.46
CA GLU A 386 7.69 -13.60 -17.06
C GLU A 386 8.49 -12.53 -16.31
N ASN A 387 7.92 -11.32 -16.20
CA ASN A 387 8.56 -10.14 -15.62
C ASN A 387 9.88 -9.74 -16.32
N SER A 388 11.00 -9.84 -15.63
CA SER A 388 12.34 -9.47 -16.16
C SER A 388 13.02 -10.60 -16.93
N LEU A 389 12.37 -11.75 -17.13
CA LEU A 389 12.99 -12.92 -17.75
C LEU A 389 12.17 -13.43 -18.93
N PHE A 390 12.87 -13.92 -19.94
CA PHE A 390 12.31 -14.81 -20.96
C PHE A 390 12.56 -16.26 -20.55
N VAL A 391 11.51 -16.99 -20.27
CA VAL A 391 11.55 -18.40 -19.87
C VAL A 391 11.31 -19.24 -21.10
N LYS A 392 12.27 -20.13 -21.43
CA LYS A 392 12.14 -21.05 -22.56
C LYS A 392 10.98 -22.02 -22.31
N LYS A 393 10.12 -22.20 -23.30
CA LYS A 393 9.00 -23.14 -23.21
C LYS A 393 9.30 -24.36 -24.08
N GLU A 394 9.28 -25.54 -23.49
CA GLU A 394 9.34 -26.80 -24.23
C GLU A 394 8.00 -27.04 -24.92
N ILE A 395 7.98 -26.92 -26.24
CA ILE A 395 6.77 -26.95 -27.05
C ILE A 395 7.02 -27.86 -28.27
N THR A 396 6.00 -28.63 -28.65
CA THR A 396 6.07 -29.44 -29.84
C THR A 396 6.22 -28.58 -31.11
N ASP A 397 6.89 -29.06 -32.13
CA ASP A 397 7.10 -28.34 -33.39
C ASP A 397 5.82 -27.77 -34.00
N LYS A 398 4.71 -28.50 -33.91
CA LYS A 398 3.39 -28.03 -34.36
C LYS A 398 2.90 -26.81 -33.59
N ASN A 399 3.13 -26.76 -32.26
CA ASN A 399 2.73 -25.62 -31.42
C ASN A 399 3.72 -24.47 -31.60
N LYS A 400 5.00 -24.76 -31.83
CA LYS A 400 6.01 -23.76 -32.15
C LYS A 400 5.66 -23.00 -33.42
N GLU A 401 5.26 -23.73 -34.48
CA GLU A 401 4.80 -23.13 -35.73
C GLU A 401 3.53 -22.30 -35.54
N LYS A 402 2.58 -22.79 -34.74
CA LYS A 402 1.37 -22.04 -34.39
C LYS A 402 1.69 -20.72 -33.67
N ILE A 403 2.63 -20.73 -32.72
CA ILE A 403 3.05 -19.52 -32.01
C ILE A 403 3.76 -18.54 -32.94
N LYS A 404 4.60 -19.01 -33.87
CA LYS A 404 5.23 -18.18 -34.91
C LYS A 404 4.20 -17.43 -35.74
N ASP A 405 3.22 -18.17 -36.27
CA ASP A 405 2.15 -17.61 -37.10
C ASP A 405 1.27 -16.63 -36.30
N TYR A 406 1.04 -16.89 -35.00
CA TYR A 406 0.33 -15.98 -34.07
C TYR A 406 1.11 -14.68 -33.82
N LEU A 407 2.41 -14.77 -33.59
CA LEU A 407 3.26 -13.59 -33.38
C LEU A 407 3.35 -12.72 -34.64
N GLU A 408 3.40 -13.35 -35.84
CA GLU A 408 3.35 -12.62 -37.09
C GLU A 408 2.01 -11.89 -37.28
N LEU A 409 0.88 -12.54 -36.90
CA LEU A 409 -0.44 -11.91 -36.90
C LEU A 409 -0.51 -10.72 -35.94
N ASN A 410 0.00 -10.88 -34.70
CA ASN A 410 0.06 -9.81 -33.71
C ASN A 410 0.92 -8.62 -34.21
N THR A 411 2.05 -8.92 -34.85
CA THR A 411 2.93 -7.88 -35.42
C THR A 411 2.25 -7.12 -36.55
N ALA A 412 1.59 -7.81 -37.47
CA ALA A 412 0.86 -7.18 -38.55
C ALA A 412 -0.32 -6.32 -38.05
N LEU A 413 -1.03 -6.79 -37.02
CA LEU A 413 -2.09 -6.02 -36.37
C LEU A 413 -1.55 -4.76 -35.70
N LYS A 414 -0.45 -4.88 -34.94
CA LYS A 414 0.19 -3.71 -34.30
C LYS A 414 0.70 -2.68 -35.31
N ASP A 415 1.19 -3.10 -36.48
CA ASP A 415 1.62 -2.19 -37.55
C ASP A 415 0.44 -1.37 -38.10
N VAL A 416 -0.73 -2.01 -38.31
CA VAL A 416 -1.95 -1.29 -38.71
C VAL A 416 -2.38 -0.28 -37.65
N ILE A 417 -2.40 -0.68 -36.39
CA ILE A 417 -2.77 0.20 -35.26
C ILE A 417 -1.79 1.37 -35.15
N TYR A 418 -0.49 1.11 -35.23
CA TYR A 418 0.56 2.11 -35.15
C TYR A 418 0.42 3.15 -36.26
N LYS A 419 0.27 2.72 -37.51
CA LYS A 419 0.13 3.62 -38.65
C LYS A 419 -1.13 4.46 -38.59
N GLN A 420 -2.23 3.90 -38.09
CA GLN A 420 -3.47 4.66 -37.85
C GLN A 420 -3.30 5.70 -36.75
N LYS A 421 -2.67 5.32 -35.64
CA LYS A 421 -2.44 6.19 -34.47
C LYS A 421 -1.51 7.35 -34.79
N GLU A 422 -0.44 7.11 -35.56
CA GLU A 422 0.54 8.13 -35.96
C GLU A 422 0.10 8.88 -37.23
N ASP A 423 -1.15 8.70 -37.68
CA ASP A 423 -1.78 9.41 -38.80
C ASP A 423 -1.04 9.29 -40.13
N TYR A 424 -0.50 8.08 -40.41
CA TYR A 424 0.06 7.77 -41.74
C TYR A 424 -0.98 7.93 -42.84
N SER A 425 -0.54 8.09 -44.08
CA SER A 425 -1.42 8.22 -45.25
C SER A 425 -2.34 7.01 -45.42
N ASP A 426 -3.52 7.20 -46.02
CA ASP A 426 -4.46 6.14 -46.25
C ASP A 426 -3.89 5.00 -47.11
N ASP A 427 -2.96 5.32 -48.02
CA ASP A 427 -2.26 4.31 -48.85
C ASP A 427 -1.32 3.45 -47.99
N GLU A 428 -0.64 4.03 -47.01
CA GLU A 428 0.24 3.27 -46.10
C GLU A 428 -0.56 2.39 -45.14
N VAL A 429 -1.66 2.94 -44.59
CA VAL A 429 -2.61 2.16 -43.78
C VAL A 429 -3.20 1.00 -44.58
N LYS A 430 -3.62 1.25 -45.82
CA LYS A 430 -4.15 0.22 -46.71
C LYS A 430 -3.15 -0.90 -46.99
N LYS A 431 -1.88 -0.57 -47.25
CA LYS A 431 -0.83 -1.59 -47.41
C LYS A 431 -0.63 -2.44 -46.16
N ALA A 432 -0.69 -1.84 -44.97
CA ALA A 432 -0.62 -2.59 -43.72
C ALA A 432 -1.85 -3.50 -43.53
N GLN A 433 -3.04 -3.02 -43.89
CA GLN A 433 -4.28 -3.80 -43.86
C GLN A 433 -4.23 -4.99 -44.86
N GLU A 434 -3.69 -4.77 -46.04
CA GLU A 434 -3.47 -5.88 -47.04
C GLU A 434 -2.53 -6.93 -46.44
N LYS A 435 -1.45 -6.54 -45.78
CA LYS A 435 -0.53 -7.44 -45.09
C LYS A 435 -1.22 -8.18 -43.93
N LEU A 436 -2.00 -7.48 -43.12
CA LEU A 436 -2.78 -8.09 -42.06
C LEU A 436 -3.76 -9.12 -42.59
N ASN A 437 -4.45 -8.83 -43.67
CA ASN A 437 -5.35 -9.78 -44.34
C ASN A 437 -4.61 -11.05 -44.84
N GLU A 438 -3.46 -10.90 -45.49
CA GLU A 438 -2.64 -12.01 -45.96
C GLU A 438 -2.21 -12.93 -44.79
N VAL A 439 -1.70 -12.34 -43.73
CA VAL A 439 -1.23 -13.09 -42.54
C VAL A 439 -2.40 -13.77 -41.82
N TYR A 440 -3.52 -13.08 -41.66
CA TYR A 440 -4.72 -13.64 -41.05
C TYR A 440 -5.29 -14.80 -41.84
N ASP A 441 -5.41 -14.65 -43.16
CA ASP A 441 -5.95 -15.71 -44.05
C ASP A 441 -5.05 -16.95 -44.05
N ARG A 442 -3.74 -16.76 -44.00
CA ARG A 442 -2.77 -17.85 -43.81
C ARG A 442 -2.91 -18.52 -42.45
N PHE A 443 -3.00 -17.75 -41.38
CA PHE A 443 -3.20 -18.24 -40.01
C PHE A 443 -4.50 -19.04 -39.91
N SER A 444 -5.62 -18.46 -40.32
CA SER A 444 -6.94 -19.07 -40.20
C SER A 444 -7.08 -20.35 -41.02
N LYS A 445 -6.47 -20.40 -42.22
CA LYS A 445 -6.44 -21.61 -43.06
C LYS A 445 -5.67 -22.75 -42.39
N LYS A 446 -4.61 -22.47 -41.65
CA LYS A 446 -3.71 -23.47 -41.08
C LYS A 446 -4.12 -23.89 -39.67
N HIS A 447 -4.60 -22.96 -38.85
CA HIS A 447 -4.85 -23.14 -37.42
C HIS A 447 -6.32 -22.91 -37.02
N GLY A 448 -7.17 -22.54 -37.98
CA GLY A 448 -8.55 -22.12 -37.71
C GLY A 448 -8.65 -20.70 -37.21
N TYR A 449 -9.88 -20.23 -36.98
CA TYR A 449 -10.14 -18.86 -36.50
C TYR A 449 -9.47 -18.58 -35.15
N VAL A 450 -9.12 -17.33 -34.91
CA VAL A 450 -8.40 -16.94 -33.69
C VAL A 450 -9.18 -17.30 -32.43
N ASN A 451 -10.50 -17.09 -32.46
CA ASN A 451 -11.37 -17.36 -31.31
C ASN A 451 -11.82 -18.82 -31.18
N ASN A 452 -11.32 -19.75 -32.02
CA ASN A 452 -11.66 -21.14 -31.82
C ASN A 452 -11.08 -21.69 -30.52
N LEU A 453 -11.72 -22.71 -29.96
CA LEU A 453 -11.37 -23.30 -28.66
C LEU A 453 -9.89 -23.73 -28.56
N SER A 454 -9.30 -24.23 -29.67
CA SER A 454 -7.89 -24.65 -29.67
C SER A 454 -6.92 -23.47 -29.56
N ASN A 455 -7.21 -22.36 -30.24
CA ASN A 455 -6.37 -21.16 -30.22
C ASN A 455 -6.57 -20.39 -28.93
N THR A 456 -7.80 -20.25 -28.43
CA THR A 456 -8.10 -19.66 -27.13
C THR A 456 -7.36 -20.38 -25.99
N ARG A 457 -7.36 -21.72 -25.98
CA ARG A 457 -6.60 -22.50 -24.99
C ARG A 457 -5.09 -22.33 -25.12
N ALA A 458 -4.58 -22.13 -26.32
CA ALA A 458 -3.15 -21.95 -26.56
C ALA A 458 -2.65 -20.55 -26.14
N PHE A 459 -3.47 -19.51 -26.33
CA PHE A 459 -3.03 -18.12 -26.23
C PHE A 459 -3.71 -17.28 -25.14
N LYS A 460 -4.71 -17.80 -24.40
CA LYS A 460 -5.45 -17.05 -23.37
C LYS A 460 -4.57 -16.40 -22.29
N GLU A 461 -3.37 -16.94 -22.08
CA GLU A 461 -2.40 -16.44 -21.11
C GLU A 461 -1.44 -15.40 -21.71
N ASP A 462 -1.45 -15.22 -23.04
CA ASP A 462 -0.69 -14.18 -23.71
C ASP A 462 -1.39 -12.82 -23.58
N SER A 463 -0.69 -11.83 -23.02
CA SER A 463 -1.26 -10.50 -22.78
C SER A 463 -1.59 -9.70 -24.05
N ASN A 464 -1.20 -10.19 -25.25
CA ASN A 464 -1.66 -9.65 -26.53
C ASN A 464 -2.92 -10.35 -27.06
N PHE A 465 -3.29 -11.50 -26.50
CA PHE A 465 -4.41 -12.30 -27.05
C PHE A 465 -5.75 -11.55 -27.05
N PRO A 466 -6.14 -10.76 -26.02
CA PRO A 466 -7.36 -9.96 -26.09
C PRO A 466 -7.39 -9.00 -27.28
N LEU A 467 -6.25 -8.41 -27.64
CA LEU A 467 -6.15 -7.56 -28.82
C LEU A 467 -6.27 -8.37 -30.12
N VAL A 468 -5.57 -9.49 -30.21
CA VAL A 468 -5.60 -10.34 -31.43
C VAL A 468 -6.96 -11.01 -31.60
N SER A 469 -7.62 -11.42 -30.53
CA SER A 469 -8.97 -12.02 -30.58
C SER A 469 -10.05 -11.02 -31.00
N SER A 470 -9.86 -9.74 -30.73
CA SER A 470 -10.83 -8.68 -31.06
C SER A 470 -10.94 -8.36 -32.55
N ILE A 471 -10.05 -8.91 -33.40
CA ILE A 471 -10.14 -8.70 -34.85
C ILE A 471 -11.22 -9.55 -35.55
N GLU A 472 -11.81 -10.49 -34.83
CA GLU A 472 -12.93 -11.32 -35.31
C GLU A 472 -14.23 -10.85 -34.70
N ILE A 473 -15.28 -10.74 -35.50
CA ILE A 473 -16.65 -10.52 -35.05
C ILE A 473 -17.29 -11.91 -34.89
N LEU A 474 -17.82 -12.15 -33.70
CA LEU A 474 -18.49 -13.41 -33.35
C LEU A 474 -20.01 -13.23 -33.38
N ASP A 475 -20.74 -14.32 -33.58
CA ASP A 475 -22.19 -14.38 -33.42
C ASP A 475 -22.59 -14.61 -31.96
N GLU A 476 -23.88 -14.71 -31.65
CA GLU A 476 -24.41 -14.94 -30.31
C GLU A 476 -24.00 -16.28 -29.70
N GLU A 477 -23.54 -17.21 -30.53
CA GLU A 477 -23.06 -18.56 -30.15
C GLU A 477 -21.53 -18.64 -30.08
N GLU A 478 -20.84 -17.48 -30.12
CA GLU A 478 -19.39 -17.33 -30.11
C GLU A 478 -18.68 -17.95 -31.32
N ASN A 479 -19.36 -18.17 -32.45
CA ASN A 479 -18.73 -18.61 -33.68
C ASN A 479 -18.29 -17.43 -34.55
N PHE A 480 -17.28 -17.65 -35.37
CA PHE A 480 -16.80 -16.65 -36.31
C PHE A 480 -17.91 -16.21 -37.29
N LYS A 481 -18.19 -14.90 -37.32
CA LYS A 481 -19.16 -14.26 -38.19
C LYS A 481 -18.50 -13.49 -39.33
N ALA A 482 -17.52 -12.67 -39.01
CA ALA A 482 -16.82 -11.82 -39.98
C ALA A 482 -15.47 -11.31 -39.45
N LYS A 483 -14.64 -10.81 -40.35
CA LYS A 483 -13.47 -9.99 -39.99
C LYS A 483 -13.92 -8.64 -39.48
N GLY A 484 -13.21 -8.10 -38.47
CA GLY A 484 -13.47 -6.78 -37.93
C GLY A 484 -13.11 -5.64 -38.89
N ASP A 485 -13.62 -4.45 -38.63
CA ASP A 485 -13.43 -3.27 -39.47
C ASP A 485 -11.96 -2.86 -39.69
N ILE A 486 -11.07 -3.23 -38.78
CA ILE A 486 -9.64 -2.92 -38.88
C ILE A 486 -8.97 -3.48 -40.12
N PHE A 487 -9.53 -4.53 -40.73
CA PHE A 487 -9.02 -5.13 -41.95
C PHE A 487 -9.27 -4.29 -43.21
N SER A 488 -10.23 -3.38 -43.20
CA SER A 488 -10.68 -2.66 -44.37
C SER A 488 -10.92 -1.16 -44.17
N LYS A 489 -11.08 -0.72 -42.93
CA LYS A 489 -11.39 0.68 -42.59
C LYS A 489 -10.36 1.25 -41.64
N ARG A 490 -10.19 2.56 -41.66
CA ARG A 490 -9.49 3.27 -40.59
C ARG A 490 -10.39 3.28 -39.36
N THR A 491 -9.95 2.63 -38.29
CA THR A 491 -10.68 2.49 -37.01
C THR A 491 -10.15 3.41 -35.92
N ILE A 492 -8.93 3.95 -36.11
CA ILE A 492 -8.28 4.87 -35.20
C ILE A 492 -7.92 6.13 -35.97
N THR A 493 -8.37 7.28 -35.49
CA THR A 493 -7.98 8.61 -35.98
C THR A 493 -7.22 9.32 -34.90
N LYS A 494 -6.15 10.02 -35.29
CA LYS A 494 -5.41 10.88 -34.35
C LYS A 494 -6.36 11.91 -33.78
N ALA A 495 -6.38 12.06 -32.46
CA ALA A 495 -7.11 13.13 -31.81
C ALA A 495 -6.60 14.46 -32.38
N LYS A 496 -7.47 15.21 -33.05
CA LYS A 496 -7.14 16.58 -33.48
C LYS A 496 -7.01 17.42 -32.22
N THR A 497 -5.87 18.08 -32.06
CA THR A 497 -5.75 19.17 -31.09
C THR A 497 -6.74 20.25 -31.46
N ILE A 498 -7.62 20.56 -30.53
CA ILE A 498 -8.58 21.66 -30.70
C ILE A 498 -7.88 22.90 -30.13
N ASP A 499 -7.55 23.82 -31.01
CA ASP A 499 -6.83 25.02 -30.63
C ASP A 499 -7.75 26.19 -30.30
N HIS A 500 -9.05 26.09 -30.64
CA HIS A 500 -10.03 27.15 -30.40
C HIS A 500 -11.45 26.54 -30.23
N VAL A 501 -12.21 27.13 -29.32
CA VAL A 501 -13.64 26.86 -29.13
C VAL A 501 -14.42 28.17 -28.92
N ASP A 502 -15.69 28.17 -29.31
CA ASP A 502 -16.51 29.36 -29.27
C ASP A 502 -17.17 29.59 -27.88
N THR A 503 -17.42 28.53 -27.14
CA THR A 503 -18.17 28.59 -25.89
C THR A 503 -17.31 28.20 -24.69
N SER A 504 -17.61 28.81 -23.55
CA SER A 504 -16.96 28.49 -22.27
C SER A 504 -17.28 27.05 -21.81
N LEU A 505 -18.46 26.53 -22.16
CA LEU A 505 -18.83 25.16 -21.85
C LEU A 505 -17.99 24.14 -22.63
N GLU A 506 -17.75 24.38 -23.91
CA GLU A 506 -16.85 23.53 -24.72
C GLU A 506 -15.43 23.54 -24.15
N SER A 507 -14.91 24.71 -23.74
CA SER A 507 -13.59 24.80 -23.11
C SER A 507 -13.52 24.03 -21.78
N LEU A 508 -14.59 24.05 -20.99
CA LEU A 508 -14.68 23.26 -19.76
C LEU A 508 -14.65 21.75 -20.07
N VAL A 509 -15.44 21.30 -21.07
CA VAL A 509 -15.44 19.87 -21.47
C VAL A 509 -14.07 19.41 -21.92
N LEU A 510 -13.36 20.23 -22.71
CA LEU A 510 -11.98 19.93 -23.14
C LEU A 510 -11.01 19.95 -21.96
N SER A 511 -11.11 20.92 -21.07
CA SER A 511 -10.30 20.98 -19.86
C SER A 511 -10.47 19.71 -19.01
N MET A 512 -11.69 19.26 -18.79
CA MET A 512 -11.97 18.02 -18.06
C MET A 512 -11.47 16.78 -18.81
N SER A 513 -11.59 16.73 -20.13
CA SER A 513 -11.15 15.60 -20.95
C SER A 513 -9.63 15.46 -21.01
N GLU A 514 -8.90 16.58 -21.18
CA GLU A 514 -7.46 16.56 -21.43
C GLU A 514 -6.61 16.77 -20.17
N LYS A 515 -7.10 17.53 -19.20
CA LYS A 515 -6.38 17.87 -17.97
C LYS A 515 -6.92 17.13 -16.74
N GLY A 516 -8.20 16.73 -16.77
CA GLY A 516 -8.88 16.08 -15.64
C GLY A 516 -9.38 17.04 -14.56
N TYR A 517 -9.26 18.35 -14.77
CA TYR A 517 -9.68 19.41 -13.83
C TYR A 517 -10.01 20.71 -14.57
N VAL A 518 -10.61 21.68 -13.87
CA VAL A 518 -10.92 23.02 -14.42
C VAL A 518 -9.62 23.84 -14.48
N ASP A 519 -9.03 23.93 -15.66
CA ASP A 519 -7.80 24.66 -15.95
C ASP A 519 -8.15 25.98 -16.68
N PHE A 520 -8.20 27.08 -15.93
CA PHE A 520 -8.54 28.39 -16.53
C PHE A 520 -7.53 28.85 -17.55
N ASP A 521 -6.23 28.65 -17.34
CA ASP A 521 -5.19 29.10 -18.28
C ASP A 521 -5.37 28.37 -19.63
N TYR A 522 -5.72 27.10 -19.61
CA TYR A 522 -6.04 26.34 -20.79
C TYR A 522 -7.34 26.83 -21.45
N MET A 523 -8.39 27.07 -20.65
CA MET A 523 -9.69 27.54 -21.14
C MET A 523 -9.64 28.97 -21.69
N GLU A 524 -8.84 29.89 -21.11
CA GLU A 524 -8.57 31.22 -21.59
C GLU A 524 -7.88 31.16 -22.97
N ASN A 525 -6.90 30.28 -23.13
CA ASN A 525 -6.20 30.06 -24.39
C ASN A 525 -7.12 29.53 -25.50
N LEU A 526 -8.05 28.61 -25.15
CA LEU A 526 -8.99 28.04 -26.12
C LEU A 526 -10.08 29.01 -26.56
N THR A 527 -10.56 29.87 -25.66
CA THR A 527 -11.72 30.75 -25.92
C THR A 527 -11.35 32.18 -26.25
N GLY A 528 -10.14 32.61 -25.84
CA GLY A 528 -9.74 34.01 -25.86
C GLY A 528 -10.49 34.91 -24.87
N LYS A 529 -11.25 34.31 -23.94
CA LYS A 529 -12.00 35.01 -22.88
C LYS A 529 -11.17 35.04 -21.61
N ASP A 530 -11.34 36.08 -20.81
CA ASP A 530 -10.68 36.22 -19.53
C ASP A 530 -11.39 35.37 -18.45
N ARG A 531 -10.69 35.08 -17.38
CA ARG A 531 -11.17 34.25 -16.27
C ARG A 531 -12.47 34.73 -15.64
N PRO A 532 -12.66 36.02 -15.34
CA PRO A 532 -13.94 36.52 -14.84
C PRO A 532 -15.12 36.19 -15.74
N THR A 533 -14.95 36.37 -17.06
CA THR A 533 -15.98 36.02 -18.03
C THR A 533 -16.29 34.55 -18.07
N LEU A 534 -15.23 33.70 -18.01
CA LEU A 534 -15.41 32.23 -17.95
C LEU A 534 -16.19 31.81 -16.69
N ILE A 535 -15.88 32.39 -15.53
CA ILE A 535 -16.55 32.08 -14.26
C ILE A 535 -18.02 32.49 -14.33
N GLU A 536 -18.35 33.65 -14.89
CA GLU A 536 -19.72 34.14 -14.99
C GLU A 536 -20.55 33.30 -15.99
N GLU A 537 -19.98 33.01 -17.17
CA GLU A 537 -20.65 32.19 -18.19
C GLU A 537 -20.86 30.72 -17.76
N LEU A 538 -19.96 30.21 -16.92
CA LEU A 538 -20.03 28.85 -16.36
C LEU A 538 -20.72 28.76 -15.00
N ARG A 539 -21.39 29.85 -14.60
CA ARG A 539 -22.14 29.87 -13.34
C ARG A 539 -23.19 28.76 -13.29
N GLY A 540 -23.10 27.89 -12.31
CA GLY A 540 -23.95 26.71 -12.17
C GLY A 540 -23.35 25.42 -12.76
N GLU A 541 -22.29 25.50 -13.57
CA GLU A 541 -21.55 24.33 -14.06
C GLU A 541 -20.23 24.14 -13.31
N ILE A 542 -19.66 25.23 -12.76
CA ILE A 542 -18.48 25.20 -11.91
C ILE A 542 -18.72 25.94 -10.59
N TYR A 543 -18.07 25.48 -9.53
CA TYR A 543 -18.15 26.05 -8.18
C TYR A 543 -16.77 26.13 -7.57
N LEU A 544 -16.51 27.16 -6.75
CA LEU A 544 -15.28 27.23 -5.97
C LEU A 544 -15.31 26.12 -4.90
N SER A 545 -14.29 25.28 -4.87
CA SER A 545 -14.17 24.13 -3.96
C SER A 545 -14.17 24.60 -2.51
N ILE A 546 -14.91 23.88 -1.65
CA ILE A 546 -14.97 24.12 -0.20
C ILE A 546 -14.20 23.00 0.49
N ARG A 547 -13.10 23.33 1.21
CA ARG A 547 -12.34 22.38 2.01
C ARG A 547 -12.09 22.95 3.41
N GLU A 548 -12.22 22.10 4.41
CA GLU A 548 -12.09 22.45 5.83
C GLU A 548 -10.66 22.88 6.22
N GLU A 549 -9.65 22.38 5.53
CA GLU A 549 -8.24 22.52 5.89
C GLU A 549 -7.58 23.83 5.41
N GLN A 550 -8.32 24.69 4.75
CA GLN A 550 -7.74 25.91 4.20
C GLN A 550 -8.21 27.13 4.97
N ASN A 551 -7.25 27.83 5.54
CA ASN A 551 -7.37 29.23 5.95
C ASN A 551 -7.69 30.09 4.71
N PHE A 552 -8.86 29.93 4.10
CA PHE A 552 -9.36 30.68 2.95
C PHE A 552 -9.52 32.17 3.23
N TYR A 553 -9.40 32.58 4.49
CA TYR A 553 -9.66 33.92 4.91
C TYR A 553 -8.41 34.62 5.46
N ARG A 554 -7.64 35.22 4.54
CA ARG A 554 -6.97 36.49 4.80
C ARG A 554 -7.68 37.57 3.95
N PRO A 555 -8.82 38.10 4.36
CA PRO A 555 -9.53 39.16 3.62
C PRO A 555 -8.71 40.43 3.46
N LEU A 556 -7.68 40.61 4.29
CA LEU A 556 -6.88 41.83 4.43
C LEU A 556 -5.60 41.87 3.57
N SER A 557 -5.32 40.84 2.77
CA SER A 557 -4.14 40.83 1.88
C SER A 557 -4.48 40.95 0.38
N PHE A 558 -5.76 41.22 0.08
CA PHE A 558 -6.23 41.36 -1.29
C PHE A 558 -5.90 42.76 -1.85
N ASN A 559 -5.22 42.83 -3.01
CA ASN A 559 -4.99 44.07 -3.73
C ASN A 559 -5.85 44.05 -4.99
N PRO A 560 -6.92 44.87 -5.05
CA PRO A 560 -7.80 44.93 -6.21
C PRO A 560 -7.11 45.42 -7.52
N GLU A 561 -5.93 46.08 -7.39
CA GLU A 561 -5.19 46.60 -8.54
C GLU A 561 -4.44 45.52 -9.31
N ASP A 562 -4.22 44.35 -8.72
CA ASP A 562 -3.52 43.24 -9.35
C ASP A 562 -4.45 42.34 -10.19
N GLY A 563 -5.76 42.65 -10.27
CA GLY A 563 -6.76 41.93 -11.08
C GLY A 563 -7.13 40.56 -10.48
N ASP A 564 -6.63 40.22 -9.29
CA ASP A 564 -6.94 38.98 -8.61
C ASP A 564 -8.36 39.01 -8.06
N LEU A 565 -9.16 38.00 -8.36
CA LEU A 565 -10.43 37.76 -7.67
C LEU A 565 -10.11 37.43 -6.20
N PRO A 566 -10.93 37.91 -5.25
CA PRO A 566 -10.64 37.84 -3.82
C PRO A 566 -10.28 36.46 -3.27
N PHE A 567 -10.44 35.42 -3.99
CA PHE A 567 -10.20 34.03 -3.58
C PHE A 567 -9.78 33.13 -4.75
N ALA A 568 -9.31 33.71 -5.87
CA ALA A 568 -8.57 32.95 -6.86
C ALA A 568 -7.20 32.64 -6.26
N CYS A 569 -6.83 31.38 -6.24
CA CYS A 569 -5.57 30.90 -5.69
C CYS A 569 -4.40 31.79 -6.13
N ALA A 570 -3.87 32.55 -5.21
CA ALA A 570 -2.58 33.20 -5.42
C ALA A 570 -1.53 32.09 -5.50
N ASN A 571 -0.83 32.05 -6.64
CA ASN A 571 0.31 31.23 -6.99
C ASN A 571 0.07 29.89 -7.71
N GLY A 572 0.19 29.97 -8.95
CA GLY A 572 0.35 29.20 -10.16
C GLY A 572 0.94 27.80 -10.18
N SER A 573 1.04 27.02 -9.13
CA SER A 573 1.67 25.70 -9.27
C SER A 573 0.90 24.50 -8.70
N ASN A 574 -0.24 24.70 -8.02
CA ASN A 574 -1.10 23.60 -7.54
C ASN A 574 -2.59 24.01 -7.48
N SER A 575 -3.03 24.83 -8.44
CA SER A 575 -4.34 25.47 -8.45
C SER A 575 -5.54 24.50 -8.57
N TYR A 576 -5.34 23.30 -9.11
CA TYR A 576 -6.43 22.33 -9.27
C TYR A 576 -6.96 21.75 -7.94
N LYS A 577 -6.16 21.71 -6.88
CA LYS A 577 -6.58 21.18 -5.57
C LYS A 577 -7.50 22.14 -4.81
N TYR A 578 -7.43 23.44 -5.13
CA TYR A 578 -8.03 24.50 -4.32
C TYR A 578 -8.80 25.52 -5.15
N GLY A 579 -9.03 25.19 -6.43
CA GLY A 579 -9.71 26.04 -7.39
C GLY A 579 -11.17 25.67 -7.59
N TYR A 580 -11.68 26.03 -8.75
CA TYR A 580 -13.02 25.64 -9.16
C TYR A 580 -13.08 24.16 -9.52
N VAL A 581 -14.19 23.54 -9.16
CA VAL A 581 -14.55 22.15 -9.49
C VAL A 581 -15.86 22.11 -10.27
N THR A 582 -16.10 21.02 -10.97
CA THR A 582 -17.34 20.85 -11.71
C THR A 582 -18.54 20.71 -10.77
N LYS A 583 -19.73 20.98 -11.31
CA LYS A 583 -21.02 20.79 -10.62
C LYS A 583 -21.14 19.40 -10.00
N ASP A 584 -20.80 18.36 -10.73
CA ASP A 584 -20.93 16.98 -10.27
C ASP A 584 -20.00 16.70 -9.07
N GLU A 585 -18.78 17.22 -9.08
CA GLU A 585 -17.86 17.11 -7.95
C GLU A 585 -18.33 17.94 -6.75
N TYR A 586 -18.80 19.17 -7.00
CA TYR A 586 -19.24 20.06 -5.93
C TYR A 586 -20.49 19.57 -5.23
N LEU A 587 -21.50 19.14 -6.00
CA LEU A 587 -22.82 18.71 -5.51
C LEU A 587 -22.88 17.23 -5.14
N SER A 588 -21.75 16.57 -4.97
CA SER A 588 -21.64 15.17 -4.53
C SER A 588 -20.89 15.03 -3.19
N GLY A 589 -20.80 13.83 -2.64
CA GLY A 589 -20.14 13.55 -1.38
C GLY A 589 -20.96 13.97 -0.15
N ASN A 590 -20.28 14.41 0.93
CA ASN A 590 -20.96 14.79 2.18
C ASN A 590 -21.55 16.20 2.10
N ILE A 591 -22.77 16.30 1.55
CA ILE A 591 -23.49 17.57 1.35
C ILE A 591 -23.76 18.29 2.67
N ARG A 592 -24.09 17.56 3.75
CA ARG A 592 -24.37 18.16 5.08
C ARG A 592 -23.14 18.83 5.65
N GLU A 593 -22.00 18.21 5.54
CA GLU A 593 -20.71 18.75 5.97
C GLU A 593 -20.36 20.01 5.16
N LYS A 594 -20.51 19.95 3.84
CA LYS A 594 -20.30 21.11 2.96
C LYS A 594 -21.17 22.30 3.35
N ILE A 595 -22.46 22.07 3.66
CA ILE A 595 -23.35 23.12 4.15
C ILE A 595 -22.88 23.68 5.48
N THR A 596 -22.45 22.83 6.43
CA THR A 596 -21.94 23.26 7.73
C THR A 596 -20.69 24.15 7.60
N ILE A 597 -19.78 23.77 6.68
CA ILE A 597 -18.58 24.56 6.38
C ILE A 597 -18.96 25.93 5.79
N VAL A 598 -19.87 25.97 4.81
CA VAL A 598 -20.37 27.23 4.22
C VAL A 598 -21.02 28.13 5.29
N ASP A 599 -21.83 27.56 6.17
CA ASP A 599 -22.45 28.31 7.27
C ASP A 599 -21.42 28.90 8.22
N SER A 600 -20.34 28.16 8.53
CA SER A 600 -19.27 28.66 9.35
C SER A 600 -18.53 29.83 8.70
N TYR A 601 -18.35 29.79 7.39
CA TYR A 601 -17.74 30.87 6.62
C TYR A 601 -18.62 32.09 6.53
N LEU A 602 -19.90 31.91 6.27
CA LEU A 602 -20.88 33.01 6.27
C LEU A 602 -20.93 33.69 7.66
N ALA A 603 -20.87 32.92 8.75
CA ALA A 603 -20.85 33.50 10.09
C ALA A 603 -19.59 34.34 10.34
N LYS A 604 -18.41 33.85 9.90
CA LYS A 604 -17.14 34.60 9.99
C LYS A 604 -17.18 35.89 9.16
N LEU A 605 -17.67 35.85 7.92
CA LEU A 605 -17.78 37.02 7.07
C LEU A 605 -18.73 38.08 7.67
N ARG A 606 -19.88 37.67 8.21
CA ARG A 606 -20.82 38.57 8.89
C ARG A 606 -20.18 39.19 10.15
N GLN A 607 -19.32 38.45 10.85
CA GLN A 607 -18.56 38.99 11.99
C GLN A 607 -17.54 40.02 11.49
N THR A 608 -16.74 39.69 10.48
CA THR A 608 -15.76 40.61 9.89
C THR A 608 -16.43 41.89 9.36
N GLU A 609 -17.56 41.77 8.68
CA GLU A 609 -18.32 42.94 8.22
C GLU A 609 -18.71 43.89 9.37
N ARG A 610 -19.12 43.36 10.53
CA ARG A 610 -19.44 44.14 11.73
C ARG A 610 -18.22 44.81 12.39
N GLU A 611 -17.05 44.18 12.24
CA GLU A 611 -15.79 44.64 12.82
C GLU A 611 -15.06 45.66 11.93
N LEU A 612 -15.39 45.78 10.64
CA LEU A 612 -14.75 46.72 9.72
C LEU A 612 -14.70 48.16 10.21
N PRO A 613 -15.76 48.77 10.77
CA PRO A 613 -15.71 50.11 11.30
C PRO A 613 -14.74 50.28 12.47
N HIS A 614 -14.61 49.24 13.32
CA HIS A 614 -13.69 49.24 14.46
C HIS A 614 -12.22 49.07 14.03
N LEU A 615 -11.99 48.52 12.84
CA LEU A 615 -10.66 48.38 12.24
C LEU A 615 -10.25 49.59 11.40
N GLY A 616 -11.09 50.64 11.34
CA GLY A 616 -10.82 51.88 10.62
C GLY A 616 -11.12 51.87 9.11
N TYR A 617 -11.86 50.91 8.65
CA TYR A 617 -12.33 50.85 7.24
C TYR A 617 -13.63 51.64 7.07
N ALA A 618 -13.82 52.21 5.86
CA ALA A 618 -15.03 52.98 5.53
C ALA A 618 -16.28 52.05 5.45
N GLU A 619 -17.40 52.51 5.93
CA GLU A 619 -18.66 51.77 5.91
C GLU A 619 -19.19 51.42 4.50
N ASP A 620 -18.73 52.18 3.48
CA ASP A 620 -19.06 52.04 2.06
C ASP A 620 -17.81 51.76 1.21
N GLY A 621 -16.72 51.23 1.81
CA GLY A 621 -15.46 50.95 1.17
C GLY A 621 -15.44 49.66 0.35
N LYS A 622 -14.37 49.47 -0.45
CA LYS A 622 -14.13 48.27 -1.28
C LYS A 622 -14.14 46.96 -0.49
N GLU A 623 -13.67 47.00 0.75
CA GLU A 623 -13.65 45.83 1.64
C GLU A 623 -15.05 45.30 1.93
N LYS A 624 -16.01 46.20 2.13
CA LYS A 624 -17.42 45.80 2.33
C LYS A 624 -18.06 45.24 1.07
N GLU A 625 -17.74 45.82 -0.11
CA GLU A 625 -18.19 45.29 -1.39
C GLU A 625 -17.69 43.86 -1.62
N LEU A 626 -16.42 43.60 -1.31
CA LEU A 626 -15.80 42.28 -1.41
C LEU A 626 -16.43 41.26 -0.47
N ILE A 627 -16.65 41.63 0.78
CA ILE A 627 -17.33 40.76 1.75
C ILE A 627 -18.75 40.47 1.28
N SER A 628 -19.48 41.46 0.80
CA SER A 628 -20.84 41.29 0.27
C SER A 628 -20.85 40.37 -0.95
N TYR A 629 -19.91 40.54 -1.87
CA TYR A 629 -19.77 39.65 -3.03
C TYR A 629 -19.55 38.20 -2.61
N GLU A 630 -18.63 37.95 -1.69
CA GLU A 630 -18.29 36.63 -1.20
C GLU A 630 -19.44 35.97 -0.42
N MET A 631 -20.15 36.78 0.38
CA MET A 631 -21.36 36.30 1.06
C MET A 631 -22.44 35.86 0.06
N ASN A 632 -22.68 36.66 -0.97
CA ASN A 632 -23.66 36.32 -2.02
C ASN A 632 -23.28 35.06 -2.78
N ARG A 633 -22.00 34.89 -3.08
CA ARG A 633 -21.44 33.67 -3.71
C ARG A 633 -21.68 32.44 -2.83
N LEU A 634 -21.33 32.51 -1.55
CA LEU A 634 -21.52 31.41 -0.60
C LEU A 634 -22.99 31.09 -0.34
N GLU A 635 -23.84 32.10 -0.26
CA GLU A 635 -25.30 31.89 -0.14
C GLU A 635 -25.89 31.20 -1.37
N TYR A 636 -25.42 31.59 -2.57
CA TYR A 636 -25.76 30.88 -3.80
C TYR A 636 -25.28 29.42 -3.76
N GLN A 637 -24.01 29.16 -3.44
CA GLN A 637 -23.47 27.81 -3.33
C GLN A 637 -24.20 26.97 -2.29
N LYS A 638 -24.58 27.55 -1.15
CA LYS A 638 -25.40 26.89 -0.13
C LYS A 638 -26.77 26.53 -0.68
N SER A 639 -27.40 27.42 -1.44
CA SER A 639 -28.72 27.15 -2.03
C SER A 639 -28.69 25.95 -2.98
N GLU A 640 -27.62 25.83 -3.78
CA GLU A 640 -27.44 24.70 -4.69
C GLU A 640 -27.17 23.37 -3.92
N LEU A 641 -26.33 23.40 -2.88
CA LEU A 641 -26.16 22.26 -1.99
C LEU A 641 -27.45 21.82 -1.32
N THR A 642 -28.31 22.79 -0.92
CA THR A 642 -29.57 22.48 -0.26
C THR A 642 -30.57 21.78 -1.21
N LYS A 643 -30.53 22.07 -2.51
CA LYS A 643 -31.38 21.40 -3.52
C LYS A 643 -31.07 19.92 -3.69
N VAL A 644 -29.82 19.53 -3.46
CA VAL A 644 -29.35 18.14 -3.59
C VAL A 644 -29.20 17.45 -2.24
N LEU A 645 -29.59 18.11 -1.15
CA LEU A 645 -29.49 17.54 0.18
C LEU A 645 -30.36 16.27 0.28
N PRO A 646 -29.77 15.12 0.62
CA PRO A 646 -30.53 13.90 0.78
C PRO A 646 -31.60 14.01 1.86
N LYS A 647 -32.78 13.40 1.62
CA LYS A 647 -33.79 13.26 2.64
C LYS A 647 -33.22 12.64 3.90
N GLU A 648 -33.60 13.17 5.05
CA GLU A 648 -33.27 12.51 6.32
C GLU A 648 -34.00 11.17 6.42
N LEU A 649 -33.25 10.14 6.75
CA LEU A 649 -33.80 8.81 7.00
C LEU A 649 -34.14 8.71 8.49
N GLU A 650 -35.28 8.12 8.81
CA GLU A 650 -35.64 7.76 10.16
C GLU A 650 -34.90 6.48 10.61
N ALA A 651 -34.78 6.27 11.92
CA ALA A 651 -34.11 5.09 12.47
C ALA A 651 -34.64 3.75 11.92
N SER A 652 -35.94 3.71 11.56
CA SER A 652 -36.62 2.56 10.95
C SER A 652 -36.23 2.31 9.49
N GLU A 653 -35.68 3.32 8.81
CA GLU A 653 -35.26 3.26 7.40
C GLU A 653 -33.76 2.93 7.26
N ILE A 654 -33.02 2.84 8.38
CA ILE A 654 -31.57 2.63 8.39
C ILE A 654 -31.26 1.28 9.02
N SER A 655 -30.49 0.44 8.32
CA SER A 655 -29.87 -0.75 8.91
C SER A 655 -28.42 -0.42 9.31
N VAL A 656 -28.22 -0.20 10.60
CA VAL A 656 -26.89 0.14 11.14
C VAL A 656 -26.33 -1.07 11.87
N ARG A 657 -25.11 -1.45 11.53
CA ARG A 657 -24.30 -2.39 12.35
C ARG A 657 -23.35 -1.58 13.20
N LEU A 658 -23.23 -1.93 14.46
CA LEU A 658 -22.23 -1.36 15.34
C LEU A 658 -20.84 -1.62 14.70
N GLY A 659 -20.00 -0.59 14.60
CA GLY A 659 -18.70 -0.68 13.94
C GLY A 659 -18.70 -0.53 12.42
N ALA A 660 -19.82 -0.17 11.80
CA ALA A 660 -19.82 0.17 10.37
C ALA A 660 -18.83 1.31 10.09
N THR A 661 -17.96 1.12 9.10
CA THR A 661 -16.79 2.00 8.82
C THR A 661 -17.16 3.41 8.36
N TRP A 662 -18.41 3.62 7.91
CA TRP A 662 -18.93 4.92 7.51
C TRP A 662 -19.42 5.79 8.67
N ILE A 663 -19.50 5.22 9.90
CA ILE A 663 -19.93 5.99 11.08
C ILE A 663 -18.75 6.84 11.57
N PRO A 664 -18.89 8.15 11.73
CA PRO A 664 -17.84 9.01 12.23
C PRO A 664 -17.35 8.56 13.62
N ILE A 665 -16.03 8.61 13.84
CA ILE A 665 -15.39 8.23 15.12
C ILE A 665 -16.02 8.99 16.29
N LYS A 666 -16.31 10.28 16.11
CA LYS A 666 -16.94 11.14 17.13
C LYS A 666 -18.33 10.64 17.57
N ASP A 667 -19.09 10.03 16.66
CA ASP A 667 -20.42 9.51 16.98
C ASP A 667 -20.31 8.19 17.76
N ILE A 668 -19.34 7.34 17.41
CA ILE A 668 -19.03 6.14 18.22
C ILE A 668 -18.51 6.52 19.61
N GLU A 669 -17.62 7.51 19.69
CA GLU A 669 -17.11 8.01 20.98
C GLU A 669 -18.25 8.57 21.84
N LYS A 670 -19.13 9.38 21.26
CA LYS A 670 -20.31 9.91 21.92
C LYS A 670 -21.22 8.79 22.42
N PHE A 671 -21.53 7.83 21.58
CA PHE A 671 -22.31 6.64 21.94
C PHE A 671 -21.73 5.91 23.15
N ILE A 672 -20.42 5.66 23.15
CA ILE A 672 -19.72 4.99 24.25
C ILE A 672 -19.84 5.81 25.53
N PHE A 673 -19.55 7.10 25.47
CA PHE A 673 -19.56 7.98 26.64
C PHE A 673 -20.95 8.19 27.24
N GLU A 674 -21.98 8.22 26.39
CA GLU A 674 -23.38 8.34 26.83
C GLU A 674 -23.89 7.01 27.43
N THR A 675 -23.59 5.89 26.78
CA THR A 675 -24.01 4.55 27.22
C THR A 675 -23.39 4.17 28.56
N LEU A 676 -22.07 4.36 28.69
CA LEU A 676 -21.33 4.03 29.92
C LEU A 676 -21.33 5.17 30.95
N LYS A 677 -21.95 6.31 30.63
CA LYS A 677 -21.90 7.54 31.44
C LYS A 677 -20.51 7.89 31.89
N THR A 678 -19.55 7.83 30.95
CA THR A 678 -18.13 8.09 31.20
C THR A 678 -17.94 9.47 31.85
N PRO A 679 -17.33 9.56 33.03
CA PRO A 679 -17.15 10.83 33.71
C PRO A 679 -16.19 11.76 32.94
N GLY A 680 -16.41 13.07 33.05
CA GLY A 680 -15.68 14.09 32.28
C GLY A 680 -14.15 13.97 32.42
N TRP A 681 -13.64 13.63 33.59
CA TRP A 681 -12.21 13.46 33.83
C TRP A 681 -11.62 12.23 33.07
N ALA A 682 -12.39 11.15 32.90
CA ALA A 682 -11.93 9.94 32.19
C ALA A 682 -11.98 10.11 30.67
N ARG A 683 -12.84 11.01 30.13
CA ARG A 683 -12.97 11.25 28.68
C ARG A 683 -11.70 11.82 28.05
N TRP A 684 -10.81 12.43 28.83
CA TRP A 684 -9.53 12.92 28.34
C TRP A 684 -8.55 11.77 28.03
N ASP A 685 -8.64 10.68 28.78
CA ASP A 685 -7.74 9.55 28.68
C ASP A 685 -8.30 8.41 27.80
N ILE A 686 -9.64 8.36 27.63
CA ILE A 686 -10.31 7.34 26.81
C ILE A 686 -10.49 7.91 25.41
N LYS A 687 -9.91 7.24 24.41
CA LYS A 687 -9.97 7.66 23.01
C LYS A 687 -10.46 6.53 22.15
N VAL A 688 -11.39 6.83 21.27
CA VAL A 688 -11.85 5.91 20.23
C VAL A 688 -11.07 6.19 18.95
N LYS A 689 -10.48 5.16 18.39
CA LYS A 689 -9.70 5.24 17.14
C LYS A 689 -10.21 4.20 16.15
N PHE A 690 -10.18 4.54 14.89
CA PHE A 690 -10.44 3.62 13.79
C PHE A 690 -9.25 3.65 12.83
N SER A 691 -8.70 2.48 12.52
CA SER A 691 -7.65 2.34 11.52
C SER A 691 -8.28 2.01 10.18
N ASN A 692 -8.14 2.89 9.19
CA ASN A 692 -8.58 2.64 7.83
C ASN A 692 -7.81 1.49 7.16
N LEU A 693 -6.55 1.27 7.60
CA LEU A 693 -5.68 0.24 7.06
C LEU A 693 -6.11 -1.16 7.48
N THR A 694 -6.41 -1.32 8.79
CA THR A 694 -6.80 -2.62 9.36
C THR A 694 -8.32 -2.80 9.45
N SER A 695 -9.09 -1.73 9.19
CA SER A 695 -10.54 -1.67 9.40
C SER A 695 -10.96 -2.04 10.83
N GLU A 696 -10.10 -1.73 11.82
CA GLU A 696 -10.33 -2.06 13.21
C GLU A 696 -10.57 -0.82 14.07
N TRP A 697 -11.52 -0.98 15.00
CA TRP A 697 -11.79 -0.03 16.06
C TRP A 697 -10.93 -0.34 17.28
N ASN A 698 -10.37 0.67 17.90
CA ASN A 698 -9.60 0.55 19.14
C ASN A 698 -10.08 1.60 20.14
N ILE A 699 -10.31 1.19 21.38
CA ILE A 699 -10.63 2.08 22.50
C ILE A 699 -9.40 2.11 23.41
N GLU A 700 -8.66 3.21 23.40
CA GLU A 700 -7.54 3.41 24.31
C GLU A 700 -8.02 3.83 25.70
N GLY A 701 -7.22 3.60 26.73
CA GLY A 701 -7.50 4.03 28.08
C GLY A 701 -8.66 3.33 28.79
N LYS A 702 -9.12 2.15 28.31
CA LYS A 702 -10.24 1.35 28.87
C LYS A 702 -10.20 1.16 30.38
N SER A 703 -9.02 1.10 30.97
CA SER A 703 -8.81 0.91 32.42
C SER A 703 -8.78 2.21 33.23
N LYS A 704 -8.96 3.37 32.60
CA LYS A 704 -8.90 4.67 33.27
C LYS A 704 -10.19 5.03 34.00
N ASP A 705 -11.33 4.48 33.57
CA ASP A 705 -12.65 4.71 34.20
C ASP A 705 -12.94 3.60 35.23
N ARG A 706 -12.06 3.48 36.24
CA ARG A 706 -12.22 2.50 37.34
C ARG A 706 -13.32 2.93 38.28
N GLY A 707 -14.13 1.96 38.75
CA GLY A 707 -15.23 2.18 39.66
C GLY A 707 -16.49 2.74 38.99
N ASN A 708 -16.58 2.67 37.66
CA ASN A 708 -17.80 2.95 36.93
C ASN A 708 -18.67 1.68 36.87
N ASP A 709 -19.70 1.62 37.72
CA ASP A 709 -20.61 0.47 37.84
C ASP A 709 -21.26 0.08 36.51
N LEU A 710 -21.51 1.06 35.61
CA LEU A 710 -22.06 0.77 34.29
C LEU A 710 -21.04 0.05 33.40
N ALA A 711 -19.79 0.49 33.44
CA ALA A 711 -18.74 -0.12 32.65
C ALA A 711 -18.26 -1.46 33.21
N GLU A 712 -18.27 -1.66 34.54
CA GLU A 712 -17.74 -2.83 35.20
C GLU A 712 -18.77 -3.93 35.44
N MET A 713 -20.07 -3.56 35.68
CA MET A 713 -21.08 -4.51 36.10
C MET A 713 -22.30 -4.56 35.15
N THR A 714 -22.84 -3.39 34.73
CA THR A 714 -24.08 -3.36 33.94
C THR A 714 -23.81 -3.77 32.49
N TYR A 715 -22.83 -3.17 31.85
CA TYR A 715 -22.38 -3.46 30.49
C TYR A 715 -21.07 -4.23 30.44
N GLY A 716 -20.50 -4.53 31.59
CA GLY A 716 -19.32 -5.37 31.78
C GLY A 716 -19.64 -6.67 32.49
N THR A 717 -18.63 -7.43 32.75
CA THR A 717 -18.66 -8.65 33.56
C THR A 717 -17.56 -8.58 34.61
N SER A 718 -17.56 -9.54 35.60
CA SER A 718 -16.50 -9.62 36.58
C SER A 718 -15.08 -9.80 35.99
N ARG A 719 -14.95 -10.11 34.70
CA ARG A 719 -13.69 -10.38 34.02
C ARG A 719 -13.38 -9.36 32.91
N ILE A 720 -14.40 -8.79 32.28
CA ILE A 720 -14.26 -7.95 31.10
C ILE A 720 -15.13 -6.70 31.28
N ASN A 721 -14.51 -5.54 31.12
CA ASN A 721 -15.21 -4.29 31.28
C ASN A 721 -16.00 -3.91 30.00
N GLY A 722 -17.04 -3.06 30.13
CA GLY A 722 -17.92 -2.66 29.06
C GLY A 722 -17.22 -2.01 27.84
N TYR A 723 -16.14 -1.25 28.06
CA TYR A 723 -15.35 -0.68 26.97
C TYR A 723 -14.73 -1.75 26.07
N LYS A 724 -14.26 -2.85 26.66
CA LYS A 724 -13.71 -3.95 25.88
C LYS A 724 -14.80 -4.73 25.13
N LEU A 725 -15.94 -4.93 25.74
CA LEU A 725 -17.09 -5.57 25.09
C LEU A 725 -17.60 -4.75 23.90
N ILE A 726 -17.66 -3.43 24.06
CA ILE A 726 -18.04 -2.53 22.95
C ILE A 726 -16.97 -2.57 21.84
N GLU A 727 -15.68 -2.55 22.18
CA GLU A 727 -14.60 -2.68 21.19
C GLU A 727 -14.70 -3.98 20.40
N ASP A 728 -14.95 -5.10 21.08
CA ASP A 728 -15.13 -6.39 20.41
C ASP A 728 -16.37 -6.39 19.50
N ALA A 729 -17.46 -5.79 19.96
CA ALA A 729 -18.69 -5.65 19.18
C ALA A 729 -18.47 -4.74 17.95
N LEU A 730 -17.73 -3.63 18.07
CA LEU A 730 -17.35 -2.77 16.95
C LEU A 730 -16.55 -3.53 15.90
N ASN A 731 -15.70 -4.46 16.33
CA ASN A 731 -14.87 -5.28 15.46
C ASN A 731 -15.51 -6.61 15.04
N LEU A 732 -16.80 -6.84 15.39
CA LEU A 732 -17.51 -8.09 15.15
C LEU A 732 -16.77 -9.32 15.70
N LYS A 733 -16.01 -9.17 16.79
CA LYS A 733 -15.27 -10.23 17.46
C LYS A 733 -16.17 -10.92 18.51
N GLU A 734 -16.10 -12.22 18.59
CA GLU A 734 -16.71 -12.98 19.69
C GLU A 734 -15.88 -12.79 20.95
N THR A 735 -16.50 -12.31 22.02
CA THR A 735 -15.85 -12.21 23.31
C THR A 735 -16.20 -13.44 24.14
N LYS A 736 -15.22 -14.25 24.52
CA LYS A 736 -15.40 -15.33 25.49
C LYS A 736 -15.42 -14.73 26.89
N VAL A 737 -16.61 -14.70 27.50
CA VAL A 737 -16.87 -14.18 28.85
C VAL A 737 -16.59 -15.25 29.89
#